data_117ac357cdc59213f5d56fae1f513091
#
_entry.id   117ac357cdc59213f5d56fae1f513091
#
_cell.length_a   1.000
_cell.length_b   1.000
_cell.length_c   1.000
_cell.angle_alpha   90.00
_cell.angle_beta   90.00
_cell.angle_gamma   90.00
#
_symmetry.space_group_name_H-M   'P 1'
#
loop_
_entity.id
_entity.type
_entity.pdbx_description
1 polymer ?
#
loop_
_entity_poly.entity_id
_entity_poly.type
_entity_poly.pdbx_seq_one_letter_code
_entity_poly.pdbx_strand_id
1 'polypeptide(L)'
;MISVEGLKVEFGVKPLFHDVNFVVNDYDRIALVGKNGAGKSTMLKILYGLQKPTDGIVSIANDTTIGYLPQVMKLQDDTTVREEARKAFAETINIKRCLDLMQEEMASRTDYESDEYTQLVERFTQEHDRYMMLGGENFEAEIERTLLGLGFVRSDFDRPTREFSGGWRMRVELAKILLRHPEVLLLDEPTNHLDIESIQWLEQHLTQNAKAVVLVSHDRAFINHVTNRTLEITCGRVEDYKVKYDEYVVLRKERREQQLRAYENQQKEIADAKDFIERFRYKATKAVQVQSRIKQLAKIVPIEVDEVDNSAMRLKFPPCLRCGDYPVICDEVRKDYGAHTVFDHVTMTIKRGEKVAFVGKNGEGKSTLVKCMMGEIPFAGSLKIGHNVQIGYFAQNQAQLLDEHLTIFQTIDQVATGDMRMRINDLLGAFMFGGETSEKFVKVLSGGERSRLAMIKLLLQPVNLLILDEPTNHLDMPSKDVLKEAIKAFDGTAIIVSHDREFLDGLVEKVYEFGEGKVREHLGGIYDYLRTRQAENINEALAKSTSSQDTPVTEVKTPTISMVKEDYTGRKEQQKKIRKTEKAVKDCETKIATMEKRKKEIDNLLCNPVNASNMALVTEYTSLMRVLDEENERWLVLSEELEQINRGFNQ
;
A
#
# COMPACT_ATOMS: atom_id res chain seq x y z
N MET A 1 -4.98 -22.42 -9.87
CA MET A 1 -5.25 -21.63 -11.10
C MET A 1 -6.73 -21.24 -11.17
N ILE A 2 -7.07 -19.96 -11.40
CA ILE A 2 -8.46 -19.46 -11.54
C ILE A 2 -8.60 -18.82 -12.91
N SER A 3 -9.59 -19.25 -13.73
CA SER A 3 -9.92 -18.62 -15.02
C SER A 3 -11.28 -17.91 -14.91
N VAL A 4 -11.34 -16.69 -15.43
CA VAL A 4 -12.54 -15.85 -15.51
C VAL A 4 -12.80 -15.57 -16.97
N GLU A 5 -14.00 -15.94 -17.47
CA GLU A 5 -14.38 -15.83 -18.87
C GLU A 5 -15.75 -15.18 -19.03
N GLY A 6 -15.79 -14.07 -19.79
CA GLY A 6 -17.03 -13.35 -20.12
C GLY A 6 -17.82 -12.84 -18.90
N LEU A 7 -17.11 -12.53 -17.76
CA LEU A 7 -17.78 -12.19 -16.52
C LEU A 7 -18.60 -10.91 -16.66
N LYS A 8 -19.88 -10.98 -16.29
CA LYS A 8 -20.83 -9.88 -16.28
C LYS A 8 -21.54 -9.80 -14.92
N VAL A 9 -21.62 -8.60 -14.36
CA VAL A 9 -22.34 -8.33 -13.10
C VAL A 9 -23.15 -7.06 -13.23
N GLU A 10 -24.43 -7.15 -12.91
CA GLU A 10 -25.37 -6.05 -12.97
C GLU A 10 -26.04 -5.81 -11.61
N PHE A 11 -26.07 -4.56 -11.16
CA PHE A 11 -26.86 -4.09 -10.04
C PHE A 11 -27.88 -3.07 -10.54
N GLY A 12 -29.10 -3.52 -10.74
CA GLY A 12 -30.17 -2.68 -11.31
C GLY A 12 -29.97 -2.41 -12.80
N VAL A 13 -29.97 -1.14 -13.21
CA VAL A 13 -29.97 -0.74 -14.63
C VAL A 13 -28.56 -0.62 -15.21
N LYS A 14 -27.53 -0.41 -14.38
CA LYS A 14 -26.15 -0.23 -14.85
C LYS A 14 -25.31 -1.48 -14.59
N PRO A 15 -24.62 -2.01 -15.61
CA PRO A 15 -23.66 -3.08 -15.41
C PRO A 15 -22.45 -2.56 -14.61
N LEU A 16 -22.04 -3.34 -13.59
CA LEU A 16 -20.80 -3.09 -12.86
C LEU A 16 -19.59 -3.59 -13.67
N PHE A 17 -19.74 -4.79 -14.27
CA PHE A 17 -18.75 -5.41 -15.16
C PHE A 17 -19.44 -5.93 -16.41
N HIS A 18 -18.71 -5.90 -17.52
CA HIS A 18 -19.11 -6.52 -18.78
C HIS A 18 -17.90 -7.08 -19.50
N ASP A 19 -18.01 -8.31 -19.95
CA ASP A 19 -16.99 -9.02 -20.74
C ASP A 19 -15.59 -9.02 -20.10
N VAL A 20 -15.54 -9.39 -18.82
CA VAL A 20 -14.26 -9.45 -18.07
C VAL A 20 -13.62 -10.82 -18.27
N ASN A 21 -12.37 -10.81 -18.74
CA ASN A 21 -11.59 -11.99 -19.03
C ASN A 21 -10.19 -11.87 -18.43
N PHE A 22 -9.78 -12.77 -17.55
CA PHE A 22 -8.41 -12.87 -17.04
C PHE A 22 -8.17 -14.24 -16.39
N VAL A 23 -6.90 -14.57 -16.19
CA VAL A 23 -6.48 -15.81 -15.54
C VAL A 23 -5.52 -15.48 -14.41
N VAL A 24 -5.70 -16.13 -13.25
CA VAL A 24 -4.76 -16.11 -12.13
C VAL A 24 -3.96 -17.40 -12.18
N ASN A 25 -2.67 -17.30 -12.44
CA ASN A 25 -1.74 -18.43 -12.47
C ASN A 25 -1.08 -18.63 -11.10
N ASP A 26 -0.38 -19.75 -10.95
CA ASP A 26 0.47 -19.99 -9.81
C ASP A 26 1.61 -18.97 -9.78
N TYR A 27 1.91 -18.45 -8.59
CA TYR A 27 2.88 -17.40 -8.34
C TYR A 27 2.53 -16.00 -8.91
N ASP A 28 1.31 -15.82 -9.48
CA ASP A 28 0.82 -14.49 -9.81
C ASP A 28 0.52 -13.70 -8.53
N ARG A 29 1.08 -12.52 -8.43
CA ARG A 29 0.80 -11.55 -7.37
C ARG A 29 0.17 -10.32 -7.99
N ILE A 30 -1.14 -10.28 -7.95
CA ILE A 30 -1.97 -9.34 -8.70
C ILE A 30 -2.44 -8.21 -7.80
N ALA A 31 -2.19 -6.96 -8.20
CA ALA A 31 -2.85 -5.79 -7.66
C ALA A 31 -4.16 -5.56 -8.42
N LEU A 32 -5.29 -5.58 -7.73
CA LEU A 32 -6.57 -5.21 -8.30
C LEU A 32 -6.87 -3.75 -7.98
N VAL A 33 -6.75 -2.88 -8.98
CA VAL A 33 -6.86 -1.43 -8.84
C VAL A 33 -8.08 -0.88 -9.57
N GLY A 34 -8.53 0.32 -9.18
CA GLY A 34 -9.69 1.00 -9.77
C GLY A 34 -10.30 2.00 -8.80
N LYS A 35 -11.18 2.87 -9.29
CA LYS A 35 -11.90 3.86 -8.49
C LYS A 35 -12.72 3.20 -7.37
N ASN A 36 -13.04 3.95 -6.31
CA ASN A 36 -13.99 3.47 -5.31
C ASN A 36 -15.36 3.24 -5.96
N GLY A 37 -15.98 2.09 -5.64
CA GLY A 37 -17.23 1.67 -6.29
C GLY A 37 -17.04 0.98 -7.66
N ALA A 38 -15.81 0.85 -8.20
CA ALA A 38 -15.56 0.12 -9.46
C ALA A 38 -15.82 -1.40 -9.36
N GLY A 39 -16.04 -1.93 -8.14
CA GLY A 39 -16.38 -3.34 -7.96
C GLY A 39 -15.22 -4.23 -7.51
N LYS A 40 -14.11 -3.67 -7.00
CA LYS A 40 -12.95 -4.45 -6.52
C LYS A 40 -13.34 -5.55 -5.52
N SER A 41 -14.02 -5.18 -4.44
CA SER A 41 -14.49 -6.15 -3.42
C SER A 41 -15.54 -7.13 -3.97
N THR A 42 -16.35 -6.70 -4.95
CA THR A 42 -17.31 -7.58 -5.63
C THR A 42 -16.58 -8.65 -6.44
N MET A 43 -15.50 -8.26 -7.15
CA MET A 43 -14.66 -9.19 -7.89
C MET A 43 -14.06 -10.25 -6.96
N LEU A 44 -13.48 -9.84 -5.82
CA LEU A 44 -12.94 -10.79 -4.83
C LEU A 44 -14.01 -11.76 -4.29
N LYS A 45 -15.24 -11.26 -4.00
CA LYS A 45 -16.36 -12.10 -3.56
C LYS A 45 -16.78 -13.12 -4.62
N ILE A 46 -16.75 -12.75 -5.89
CA ILE A 46 -17.08 -13.65 -7.00
C ILE A 46 -15.98 -14.72 -7.16
N LEU A 47 -14.71 -14.33 -7.11
CA LEU A 47 -13.59 -15.28 -7.16
C LEU A 47 -13.61 -16.28 -6.01
N TYR A 48 -14.06 -15.85 -4.83
CA TYR A 48 -14.22 -16.73 -3.67
C TYR A 48 -15.52 -17.58 -3.70
N GLY A 49 -16.46 -17.24 -4.58
CA GLY A 49 -17.74 -17.94 -4.68
C GLY A 49 -18.85 -17.46 -3.74
N LEU A 50 -18.64 -16.37 -2.99
CA LEU A 50 -19.69 -15.75 -2.12
C LEU A 50 -20.77 -15.05 -2.92
N GLN A 51 -20.49 -14.61 -4.13
CA GLN A 51 -21.43 -13.93 -5.00
C GLN A 51 -21.40 -14.57 -6.39
N LYS A 52 -22.56 -14.88 -6.92
CA LYS A 52 -22.68 -15.41 -8.29
C LYS A 52 -22.66 -14.26 -9.29
N PRO A 53 -21.97 -14.39 -10.43
CA PRO A 53 -22.04 -13.44 -11.52
C PRO A 53 -23.45 -13.47 -12.15
N THR A 54 -23.81 -12.42 -12.89
CA THR A 54 -25.05 -12.37 -13.68
C THR A 54 -24.89 -13.23 -14.94
N ASP A 55 -23.70 -13.21 -15.55
CA ASP A 55 -23.32 -14.02 -16.71
C ASP A 55 -21.80 -14.28 -16.69
N GLY A 56 -21.33 -15.25 -17.49
CA GLY A 56 -19.93 -15.67 -17.51
C GLY A 56 -19.62 -16.77 -16.52
N ILE A 57 -18.38 -17.28 -16.60
CA ILE A 57 -17.93 -18.46 -15.87
C ILE A 57 -16.65 -18.13 -15.10
N VAL A 58 -16.60 -18.56 -13.84
CA VAL A 58 -15.37 -18.61 -13.04
C VAL A 58 -15.03 -20.06 -12.83
N SER A 59 -13.92 -20.50 -13.42
CA SER A 59 -13.42 -21.88 -13.32
C SER A 59 -12.25 -21.91 -12.35
N ILE A 60 -12.36 -22.75 -11.32
CA ILE A 60 -11.32 -22.99 -10.32
C ILE A 60 -10.84 -24.42 -10.50
N ALA A 61 -9.52 -24.65 -10.53
CA ALA A 61 -8.98 -25.99 -10.62
C ALA A 61 -9.39 -26.82 -9.39
N ASN A 62 -9.67 -28.11 -9.60
CA ASN A 62 -10.01 -29.01 -8.51
C ASN A 62 -8.87 -28.98 -7.47
N ASP A 63 -9.23 -29.07 -6.19
CA ASP A 63 -8.34 -29.06 -5.04
C ASP A 63 -7.62 -27.73 -4.73
N THR A 64 -7.92 -26.65 -5.48
CA THR A 64 -7.36 -25.32 -5.17
C THR A 64 -7.99 -24.74 -3.89
N THR A 65 -7.17 -24.52 -2.87
CA THR A 65 -7.59 -23.87 -1.63
C THR A 65 -7.53 -22.35 -1.76
N ILE A 66 -8.61 -21.68 -1.43
CA ILE A 66 -8.71 -20.21 -1.51
C ILE A 66 -8.90 -19.61 -0.12
N GLY A 67 -8.04 -18.67 0.27
CA GLY A 67 -8.20 -17.84 1.45
C GLY A 67 -8.78 -16.49 1.09
N TYR A 68 -9.80 -16.02 1.78
CA TYR A 68 -10.41 -14.71 1.53
C TYR A 68 -10.48 -13.88 2.81
N LEU A 69 -9.91 -12.68 2.77
CA LEU A 69 -10.03 -11.65 3.80
C LEU A 69 -11.02 -10.57 3.35
N PRO A 70 -12.24 -10.52 3.88
CA PRO A 70 -13.19 -9.45 3.56
C PRO A 70 -12.91 -8.19 4.39
N GLN A 71 -13.38 -7.05 3.89
CA GLN A 71 -13.24 -5.75 4.54
C GLN A 71 -13.94 -5.66 5.92
N VAL A 72 -15.01 -6.43 6.15
CA VAL A 72 -15.77 -6.45 7.40
C VAL A 72 -16.00 -7.88 7.85
N MET A 73 -15.67 -8.17 9.10
CA MET A 73 -15.74 -9.51 9.68
C MET A 73 -16.65 -9.63 10.90
N LYS A 74 -17.15 -10.85 11.12
CA LYS A 74 -17.86 -11.25 12.34
C LYS A 74 -17.08 -12.38 13.00
N LEU A 75 -16.40 -12.08 14.11
CA LEU A 75 -15.74 -13.08 14.96
C LEU A 75 -16.67 -13.57 16.06
N GLN A 76 -16.44 -14.80 16.53
CA GLN A 76 -17.05 -15.30 17.75
C GLN A 76 -16.35 -14.66 18.95
N ASP A 77 -17.13 -14.14 19.90
CA ASP A 77 -16.63 -13.31 21.00
C ASP A 77 -16.09 -14.11 22.20
N ASP A 78 -16.28 -15.43 22.26
CA ASP A 78 -16.08 -16.25 23.45
C ASP A 78 -14.78 -17.05 23.47
N THR A 79 -13.94 -16.92 22.44
CA THR A 79 -12.66 -17.65 22.31
C THR A 79 -11.45 -16.76 22.56
N THR A 80 -10.33 -17.35 23.01
CA THR A 80 -9.06 -16.63 23.12
C THR A 80 -8.42 -16.43 21.75
N VAL A 81 -7.47 -15.48 21.64
CA VAL A 81 -6.74 -15.22 20.38
C VAL A 81 -6.02 -16.48 19.88
N ARG A 82 -5.38 -17.24 20.79
CA ARG A 82 -4.70 -18.50 20.48
C ARG A 82 -5.66 -19.58 19.98
N GLU A 83 -6.78 -19.77 20.69
CA GLU A 83 -7.80 -20.75 20.29
C GLU A 83 -8.40 -20.43 18.94
N GLU A 84 -8.63 -19.14 18.65
CA GLU A 84 -9.14 -18.70 17.37
C GLU A 84 -8.14 -18.97 16.24
N ALA A 85 -6.85 -18.70 16.46
CA ALA A 85 -5.79 -19.01 15.51
C ALA A 85 -5.63 -20.55 15.29
N ARG A 86 -5.76 -21.36 16.36
CA ARG A 86 -5.75 -22.85 16.27
C ARG A 86 -6.83 -23.41 15.37
N LYS A 87 -7.96 -22.72 15.15
CA LYS A 87 -8.99 -23.16 14.21
C LYS A 87 -8.48 -23.29 12.77
N ALA A 88 -7.37 -22.64 12.43
CA ALA A 88 -6.70 -22.82 11.15
C ALA A 88 -6.19 -24.25 10.96
N PHE A 89 -5.76 -24.91 12.04
CA PHE A 89 -5.21 -26.25 12.10
C PHE A 89 -6.20 -27.29 12.64
N ALA A 90 -7.52 -27.07 12.43
CA ALA A 90 -8.55 -27.97 12.96
C ALA A 90 -8.36 -29.43 12.50
N GLU A 91 -7.94 -29.64 11.26
CA GLU A 91 -7.65 -30.97 10.70
C GLU A 91 -6.43 -31.60 11.40
N THR A 92 -5.33 -30.89 11.52
CA THR A 92 -4.09 -31.33 12.18
C THR A 92 -4.35 -31.67 13.64
N ILE A 93 -5.14 -30.86 14.36
CA ILE A 93 -5.53 -31.09 15.75
C ILE A 93 -6.40 -32.34 15.88
N ASN A 94 -7.35 -32.56 14.95
CA ASN A 94 -8.18 -33.76 14.96
C ASN A 94 -7.35 -35.03 14.68
N ILE A 95 -6.40 -34.97 13.73
CA ILE A 95 -5.48 -36.08 13.48
C ILE A 95 -4.65 -36.39 14.73
N LYS A 96 -4.10 -35.35 15.38
CA LYS A 96 -3.35 -35.52 16.64
C LYS A 96 -4.18 -36.21 17.72
N ARG A 97 -5.42 -35.77 17.93
CA ARG A 97 -6.33 -36.43 18.89
C ARG A 97 -6.58 -37.90 18.53
N CYS A 98 -6.73 -38.21 17.23
CA CYS A 98 -6.91 -39.55 16.74
C CYS A 98 -5.65 -40.42 16.99
N LEU A 99 -4.47 -39.84 16.75
CA LEU A 99 -3.19 -40.49 17.06
C LEU A 99 -3.02 -40.78 18.56
N ASP A 100 -3.34 -39.81 19.42
CA ASP A 100 -3.27 -39.97 20.88
C ASP A 100 -4.18 -41.11 21.33
N LEU A 101 -5.43 -41.20 20.83
CA LEU A 101 -6.36 -42.29 21.12
C LEU A 101 -5.85 -43.65 20.62
N MET A 102 -5.32 -43.72 19.39
CA MET A 102 -4.73 -44.94 18.84
C MET A 102 -3.52 -45.36 19.66
N GLN A 103 -2.69 -44.44 20.13
CA GLN A 103 -1.53 -44.74 20.98
C GLN A 103 -1.96 -45.29 22.36
N GLU A 104 -3.01 -44.73 22.99
CA GLU A 104 -3.59 -45.27 24.22
C GLU A 104 -4.17 -46.67 24.00
N GLU A 105 -4.87 -46.91 22.87
CA GLU A 105 -5.40 -48.21 22.51
C GLU A 105 -4.28 -49.24 22.31
N MET A 106 -3.23 -48.88 21.56
CA MET A 106 -2.06 -49.75 21.36
C MET A 106 -1.36 -50.08 22.69
N ALA A 107 -1.26 -49.14 23.61
CA ALA A 107 -0.64 -49.35 24.91
C ALA A 107 -1.48 -50.26 25.86
N SER A 108 -2.79 -50.29 25.68
CA SER A 108 -3.71 -51.10 26.51
C SER A 108 -3.90 -52.52 26.00
N ARG A 109 -3.56 -52.83 24.71
CA ARG A 109 -3.72 -54.14 24.09
C ARG A 109 -2.52 -55.05 24.39
N THR A 110 -2.81 -56.34 24.50
CA THR A 110 -1.80 -57.39 24.74
C THR A 110 -1.74 -58.41 23.60
N ASP A 111 -2.61 -58.28 22.59
CA ASP A 111 -2.81 -59.19 21.45
C ASP A 111 -2.00 -58.75 20.22
N TYR A 112 -0.70 -58.61 20.36
CA TYR A 112 0.22 -58.04 19.33
C TYR A 112 0.30 -58.84 18.02
N GLU A 113 -0.14 -60.12 18.00
CA GLU A 113 -0.16 -60.98 16.82
C GLU A 113 -1.50 -61.00 16.08
N SER A 114 -2.50 -60.22 16.54
CA SER A 114 -3.81 -60.19 15.91
C SER A 114 -3.82 -59.32 14.66
N ASP A 115 -4.64 -59.72 13.66
CA ASP A 115 -4.84 -58.94 12.43
C ASP A 115 -5.40 -57.55 12.75
N GLU A 116 -6.21 -57.42 13.82
CA GLU A 116 -6.75 -56.15 14.26
C GLU A 116 -5.68 -55.21 14.81
N TYR A 117 -4.69 -55.73 15.57
CA TYR A 117 -3.57 -54.94 16.05
C TYR A 117 -2.68 -54.47 14.90
N THR A 118 -2.44 -55.34 13.92
CA THR A 118 -1.67 -55.00 12.70
C THR A 118 -2.36 -53.86 11.92
N GLN A 119 -3.68 -53.94 11.73
CA GLN A 119 -4.46 -52.87 11.08
C GLN A 119 -4.41 -51.55 11.89
N LEU A 120 -4.43 -51.62 13.23
CA LEU A 120 -4.33 -50.43 14.08
C LEU A 120 -2.96 -49.73 13.90
N VAL A 121 -1.87 -50.50 13.85
CA VAL A 121 -0.51 -50.01 13.61
C VAL A 121 -0.38 -49.38 12.20
N GLU A 122 -0.95 -50.01 11.17
CA GLU A 122 -0.95 -49.48 9.81
C GLU A 122 -1.70 -48.14 9.76
N ARG A 123 -2.89 -48.04 10.38
CA ARG A 123 -3.66 -46.80 10.46
C ARG A 123 -2.94 -45.73 11.22
N PHE A 124 -2.32 -46.07 12.36
CA PHE A 124 -1.51 -45.13 13.13
C PHE A 124 -0.37 -44.56 12.28
N THR A 125 0.33 -45.42 11.54
CA THR A 125 1.44 -45.01 10.67
C THR A 125 0.95 -44.05 9.57
N GLN A 126 -0.14 -44.38 8.90
CA GLN A 126 -0.74 -43.54 7.86
C GLN A 126 -1.17 -42.18 8.39
N GLU A 127 -1.87 -42.14 9.53
CA GLU A 127 -2.31 -40.88 10.13
C GLU A 127 -1.13 -40.06 10.73
N HIS A 128 -0.08 -40.77 11.22
CA HIS A 128 1.14 -40.12 11.68
C HIS A 128 1.90 -39.47 10.51
N ASP A 129 2.06 -40.17 9.39
CA ASP A 129 2.67 -39.59 8.18
C ASP A 129 1.88 -38.38 7.68
N ARG A 130 0.56 -38.45 7.70
CA ARG A 130 -0.32 -37.34 7.35
C ARG A 130 -0.16 -36.15 8.31
N TYR A 131 -0.07 -36.41 9.63
CA TYR A 131 0.19 -35.40 10.65
C TYR A 131 1.52 -34.68 10.39
N MET A 132 2.57 -35.45 10.08
CA MET A 132 3.91 -34.92 9.77
C MET A 132 3.88 -34.08 8.49
N MET A 133 3.19 -34.52 7.42
CA MET A 133 3.04 -33.79 6.16
C MET A 133 2.30 -32.45 6.35
N LEU A 134 1.35 -32.39 7.29
CA LEU A 134 0.62 -31.17 7.65
C LEU A 134 1.37 -30.25 8.63
N GLY A 135 2.66 -30.55 8.92
CA GLY A 135 3.47 -29.72 9.82
C GLY A 135 3.07 -29.84 11.31
N GLY A 136 2.51 -30.97 11.70
CA GLY A 136 1.87 -31.17 13.01
C GLY A 136 2.74 -30.91 14.22
N GLU A 137 4.06 -31.03 14.15
CA GLU A 137 4.95 -30.70 15.28
C GLU A 137 5.20 -29.19 15.46
N ASN A 138 5.06 -28.40 14.41
CA ASN A 138 5.49 -27.00 14.39
C ASN A 138 4.34 -25.99 14.38
N PHE A 139 3.07 -26.42 14.31
CA PHE A 139 1.94 -25.51 14.15
C PHE A 139 1.78 -24.49 15.28
N GLU A 140 2.13 -24.84 16.55
CA GLU A 140 2.08 -23.89 17.67
C GLU A 140 3.14 -22.79 17.53
N ALA A 141 4.35 -23.14 17.10
CA ALA A 141 5.42 -22.17 16.84
C ALA A 141 5.05 -21.24 15.67
N GLU A 142 4.36 -21.79 14.66
CA GLU A 142 3.87 -21.01 13.53
C GLU A 142 2.76 -20.07 13.91
N ILE A 143 1.81 -20.48 14.75
CA ILE A 143 0.78 -19.62 15.34
C ILE A 143 1.45 -18.46 16.10
N GLU A 144 2.40 -18.77 16.99
CA GLU A 144 3.11 -17.77 17.76
C GLU A 144 3.84 -16.77 16.86
N ARG A 145 4.59 -17.25 15.88
CA ARG A 145 5.34 -16.43 14.91
C ARG A 145 4.41 -15.51 14.11
N THR A 146 3.27 -16.02 13.65
CA THR A 146 2.31 -15.27 12.85
C THR A 146 1.61 -14.21 13.70
N LEU A 147 1.18 -14.54 14.92
CA LEU A 147 0.57 -13.57 15.84
C LEU A 147 1.54 -12.46 16.24
N LEU A 148 2.79 -12.82 16.57
CA LEU A 148 3.84 -11.82 16.88
C LEU A 148 4.11 -10.91 15.68
N GLY A 149 4.18 -11.46 14.46
CA GLY A 149 4.37 -10.71 13.23
C GLY A 149 3.23 -9.73 12.95
N LEU A 150 2.00 -10.06 13.33
CA LEU A 150 0.84 -9.17 13.23
C LEU A 150 0.70 -8.19 14.42
N GLY A 151 1.71 -8.12 15.28
CA GLY A 151 1.82 -7.13 16.35
C GLY A 151 1.20 -7.52 17.70
N PHE A 152 0.72 -8.76 17.86
CA PHE A 152 0.30 -9.27 19.17
C PHE A 152 1.52 -9.49 20.08
N VAL A 153 1.33 -9.33 21.38
CA VAL A 153 2.32 -9.72 22.38
C VAL A 153 1.88 -11.03 23.05
N ARG A 154 2.84 -11.80 23.59
CA ARG A 154 2.54 -13.12 24.20
C ARG A 154 1.46 -13.07 25.27
N SER A 155 1.36 -11.97 26.02
CA SER A 155 0.31 -11.76 27.02
C SER A 155 -1.10 -11.65 26.42
N ASP A 156 -1.23 -11.36 25.13
CA ASP A 156 -2.53 -11.22 24.46
C ASP A 156 -3.10 -12.57 24.01
N PHE A 157 -2.26 -13.61 23.90
CA PHE A 157 -2.66 -14.88 23.30
C PHE A 157 -3.80 -15.60 24.04
N ASP A 158 -3.80 -15.48 25.35
CA ASP A 158 -4.79 -16.15 26.21
C ASP A 158 -5.94 -15.21 26.61
N ARG A 159 -5.97 -13.96 26.06
CA ARG A 159 -7.07 -13.01 26.26
C ARG A 159 -8.23 -13.30 25.31
N PRO A 160 -9.49 -13.12 25.78
CA PRO A 160 -10.68 -13.33 24.95
C PRO A 160 -10.76 -12.27 23.84
N THR A 161 -11.19 -12.69 22.65
CA THR A 161 -11.27 -11.84 21.46
C THR A 161 -12.21 -10.65 21.62
N ARG A 162 -13.22 -10.74 22.50
CA ARG A 162 -14.14 -9.63 22.82
C ARG A 162 -13.48 -8.40 23.42
N GLU A 163 -12.33 -8.55 24.08
CA GLU A 163 -11.58 -7.43 24.67
C GLU A 163 -10.85 -6.58 23.64
N PHE A 164 -10.73 -7.06 22.43
CA PHE A 164 -10.00 -6.42 21.37
C PHE A 164 -10.90 -5.55 20.46
N SER A 165 -10.34 -4.46 19.97
CA SER A 165 -11.01 -3.61 18.97
C SER A 165 -11.22 -4.34 17.64
N GLY A 166 -12.11 -3.82 16.78
CA GLY A 166 -12.38 -4.39 15.47
C GLY A 166 -11.12 -4.59 14.61
N GLY A 167 -10.16 -3.67 14.69
CA GLY A 167 -8.88 -3.79 13.97
C GLY A 167 -8.01 -4.96 14.46
N TRP A 168 -7.95 -5.19 15.75
CA TRP A 168 -7.24 -6.35 16.31
C TRP A 168 -7.94 -7.67 15.98
N ARG A 169 -9.26 -7.70 15.98
CA ARG A 169 -10.03 -8.88 15.53
C ARG A 169 -9.76 -9.21 14.06
N MET A 170 -9.61 -8.17 13.22
CA MET A 170 -9.23 -8.35 11.82
C MET A 170 -7.85 -9.01 11.68
N ARG A 171 -6.88 -8.63 12.54
CA ARG A 171 -5.55 -9.26 12.57
C ARG A 171 -5.61 -10.74 12.93
N VAL A 172 -6.49 -11.15 13.87
CA VAL A 172 -6.70 -12.58 14.22
C VAL A 172 -7.23 -13.35 13.00
N GLU A 173 -8.20 -12.80 12.25
CA GLU A 173 -8.71 -13.44 11.04
C GLU A 173 -7.65 -13.53 9.94
N LEU A 174 -6.87 -12.45 9.76
CA LEU A 174 -5.75 -12.48 8.83
C LEU A 174 -4.76 -13.58 9.22
N ALA A 175 -4.43 -13.72 10.52
CA ALA A 175 -3.59 -14.82 11.00
C ALA A 175 -4.16 -16.19 10.62
N LYS A 176 -5.45 -16.43 10.86
CA LYS A 176 -6.13 -17.70 10.51
C LYS A 176 -6.05 -18.02 9.02
N ILE A 177 -6.23 -17.01 8.18
CA ILE A 177 -6.17 -17.20 6.72
C ILE A 177 -4.74 -17.52 6.28
N LEU A 178 -3.73 -16.81 6.82
CA LEU A 178 -2.33 -17.04 6.49
C LEU A 178 -1.86 -18.43 6.96
N LEU A 179 -2.25 -18.85 8.16
CA LEU A 179 -1.90 -20.15 8.77
C LEU A 179 -2.50 -21.37 8.02
N ARG A 180 -3.53 -21.17 7.21
CA ARG A 180 -4.09 -22.24 6.37
C ARG A 180 -3.28 -22.51 5.11
N HIS A 181 -2.28 -21.69 4.80
CA HIS A 181 -1.46 -21.76 3.59
C HIS A 181 -2.27 -22.00 2.30
N PRO A 182 -3.30 -21.21 2.01
CA PRO A 182 -4.10 -21.42 0.82
C PRO A 182 -3.26 -21.18 -0.44
N GLU A 183 -3.60 -21.87 -1.52
CA GLU A 183 -2.91 -21.70 -2.81
C GLU A 183 -3.18 -20.33 -3.43
N VAL A 184 -4.37 -19.78 -3.23
CA VAL A 184 -4.74 -18.44 -3.68
C VAL A 184 -5.24 -17.61 -2.50
N LEU A 185 -4.59 -16.48 -2.27
CA LEU A 185 -4.97 -15.49 -1.26
C LEU A 185 -5.72 -14.32 -1.92
N LEU A 186 -6.94 -14.06 -1.47
CA LEU A 186 -7.75 -12.91 -1.88
C LEU A 186 -7.83 -11.94 -0.70
N LEU A 187 -7.16 -10.79 -0.80
CA LEU A 187 -7.02 -9.84 0.31
C LEU A 187 -7.68 -8.51 -0.05
N ASP A 188 -8.69 -8.10 0.73
CA ASP A 188 -9.39 -6.81 0.58
C ASP A 188 -8.95 -5.85 1.69
N GLU A 189 -8.08 -4.88 1.35
CA GLU A 189 -7.51 -3.87 2.25
C GLU A 189 -6.83 -4.46 3.51
N PRO A 190 -5.87 -5.40 3.37
CA PRO A 190 -5.25 -6.06 4.51
C PRO A 190 -4.38 -5.13 5.37
N THR A 191 -3.93 -4.00 4.82
CA THR A 191 -3.10 -3.01 5.51
C THR A 191 -3.89 -2.11 6.46
N ASN A 192 -5.22 -2.06 6.32
CA ASN A 192 -6.05 -1.29 7.22
C ASN A 192 -5.90 -1.82 8.66
N HIS A 193 -5.69 -0.92 9.60
CA HIS A 193 -5.51 -1.22 11.02
C HIS A 193 -4.19 -1.93 11.40
N LEU A 194 -3.25 -2.14 10.46
CA LEU A 194 -1.91 -2.62 10.75
C LEU A 194 -0.98 -1.43 11.03
N ASP A 195 -0.04 -1.61 11.95
CA ASP A 195 1.07 -0.70 12.13
C ASP A 195 2.19 -0.98 11.11
N ILE A 196 3.14 -0.06 11.01
CA ILE A 196 4.22 -0.13 10.00
C ILE A 196 5.03 -1.43 10.11
N GLU A 197 5.32 -1.90 11.33
CA GLU A 197 6.08 -3.14 11.55
C GLU A 197 5.29 -4.37 11.09
N SER A 198 3.99 -4.44 11.40
CA SER A 198 3.10 -5.51 10.95
C SER A 198 2.89 -5.50 9.43
N ILE A 199 2.84 -4.32 8.80
CA ILE A 199 2.78 -4.20 7.34
C ILE A 199 4.06 -4.77 6.71
N GLN A 200 5.24 -4.42 7.21
CA GLN A 200 6.52 -4.93 6.71
C GLN A 200 6.62 -6.46 6.87
N TRP A 201 6.17 -6.98 8.01
CA TRP A 201 6.13 -8.42 8.23
C TRP A 201 5.18 -9.11 7.23
N LEU A 202 3.99 -8.54 7.00
CA LEU A 202 3.03 -9.08 6.03
C LEU A 202 3.58 -9.05 4.60
N GLU A 203 4.28 -7.97 4.20
CA GLU A 203 4.99 -7.87 2.91
C GLU A 203 5.96 -9.04 2.72
N GLN A 204 6.80 -9.28 3.73
CA GLN A 204 7.78 -10.37 3.69
C GLN A 204 7.10 -11.73 3.64
N HIS A 205 6.08 -11.95 4.47
CA HIS A 205 5.33 -13.21 4.52
C HIS A 205 4.67 -13.53 3.17
N LEU A 206 3.95 -12.56 2.57
CA LEU A 206 3.31 -12.75 1.27
C LEU A 206 4.32 -12.95 0.14
N THR A 207 5.47 -12.30 0.22
CA THR A 207 6.51 -12.43 -0.80
C THR A 207 7.23 -13.78 -0.74
N GLN A 208 7.40 -14.35 0.45
CA GLN A 208 8.14 -15.59 0.64
C GLN A 208 7.26 -16.84 0.61
N ASN A 209 6.06 -16.77 1.20
CA ASN A 209 5.26 -17.97 1.51
C ASN A 209 4.00 -18.11 0.65
N ALA A 210 3.46 -17.03 0.07
CA ALA A 210 2.23 -17.13 -0.71
C ALA A 210 2.49 -17.62 -2.13
N LYS A 211 1.68 -18.58 -2.63
CA LYS A 211 1.73 -19.04 -4.02
C LYS A 211 1.13 -18.00 -4.96
N ALA A 212 -0.17 -17.75 -4.89
CA ALA A 212 -0.83 -16.71 -5.68
C ALA A 212 -1.58 -15.73 -4.77
N VAL A 213 -1.54 -14.44 -5.11
CA VAL A 213 -2.20 -13.39 -4.33
C VAL A 213 -2.97 -12.46 -5.25
N VAL A 214 -4.22 -12.18 -4.91
CA VAL A 214 -5.00 -11.09 -5.50
C VAL A 214 -5.27 -10.07 -4.39
N LEU A 215 -4.73 -8.89 -4.53
CA LEU A 215 -4.65 -7.86 -3.50
C LEU A 215 -5.39 -6.61 -3.92
N VAL A 216 -6.30 -6.13 -3.07
CA VAL A 216 -6.83 -4.77 -3.12
C VAL A 216 -6.21 -4.00 -1.97
N SER A 217 -5.51 -2.92 -2.24
CA SER A 217 -4.99 -2.01 -1.21
C SER A 217 -4.87 -0.59 -1.74
N HIS A 218 -4.90 0.36 -0.82
CA HIS A 218 -4.62 1.78 -1.08
C HIS A 218 -3.23 2.21 -0.57
N ASP A 219 -2.38 1.27 -0.16
CA ASP A 219 -0.97 1.48 0.17
C ASP A 219 -0.09 1.12 -1.05
N ARG A 220 0.45 2.15 -1.73
CA ARG A 220 1.29 1.98 -2.93
C ARG A 220 2.57 1.22 -2.64
N ALA A 221 3.25 1.53 -1.51
CA ALA A 221 4.48 0.86 -1.15
C ALA A 221 4.25 -0.64 -0.95
N PHE A 222 3.16 -1.00 -0.25
CA PHE A 222 2.75 -2.38 -0.06
C PHE A 222 2.46 -3.09 -1.38
N ILE A 223 1.68 -2.47 -2.27
CA ILE A 223 1.37 -3.03 -3.59
C ILE A 223 2.67 -3.28 -4.38
N ASN A 224 3.55 -2.27 -4.48
CA ASN A 224 4.79 -2.38 -5.24
C ASN A 224 5.74 -3.48 -4.74
N HIS A 225 5.78 -3.70 -3.42
CA HIS A 225 6.63 -4.74 -2.84
C HIS A 225 6.06 -6.15 -3.03
N VAL A 226 4.75 -6.30 -2.92
CA VAL A 226 4.09 -7.61 -2.96
C VAL A 226 3.76 -8.06 -4.38
N THR A 227 3.32 -7.14 -5.27
CA THR A 227 2.72 -7.52 -6.56
C THR A 227 3.70 -7.40 -7.72
N ASN A 228 3.45 -8.23 -8.75
CA ASN A 228 4.21 -8.23 -10.01
C ASN A 228 3.33 -7.99 -11.24
N ARG A 229 2.01 -7.90 -11.06
CA ARG A 229 1.00 -7.73 -12.11
C ARG A 229 -0.13 -6.86 -11.60
N THR A 230 -0.68 -6.02 -12.46
CA THR A 230 -1.75 -5.07 -12.09
C THR A 230 -2.97 -5.29 -13.00
N LEU A 231 -4.14 -5.52 -12.40
CA LEU A 231 -5.43 -5.55 -13.07
C LEU A 231 -6.19 -4.26 -12.74
N GLU A 232 -6.48 -3.45 -13.74
CA GLU A 232 -7.25 -2.22 -13.58
C GLU A 232 -8.72 -2.45 -13.96
N ILE A 233 -9.62 -2.09 -13.04
CA ILE A 233 -11.05 -2.03 -13.31
C ILE A 233 -11.40 -0.60 -13.72
N THR A 234 -11.76 -0.42 -14.98
CA THR A 234 -12.15 0.89 -15.53
C THR A 234 -13.31 0.73 -16.52
N CYS A 235 -14.31 1.62 -16.48
CA CYS A 235 -15.50 1.60 -17.32
C CYS A 235 -16.19 0.21 -17.41
N GLY A 236 -16.22 -0.55 -16.30
CA GLY A 236 -16.80 -1.90 -16.24
C GLY A 236 -16.02 -2.99 -16.96
N ARG A 237 -14.80 -2.73 -17.40
CA ARG A 237 -13.86 -3.70 -17.99
C ARG A 237 -12.66 -3.89 -17.12
N VAL A 238 -11.93 -4.98 -17.34
CA VAL A 238 -10.64 -5.24 -16.69
C VAL A 238 -9.54 -5.18 -17.72
N GLU A 239 -8.55 -4.35 -17.42
CA GLU A 239 -7.34 -4.21 -18.23
C GLU A 239 -6.17 -4.85 -17.49
N ASP A 240 -5.41 -5.68 -18.19
CA ASP A 240 -4.33 -6.48 -17.62
C ASP A 240 -2.96 -5.89 -17.97
N TYR A 241 -2.23 -5.45 -16.97
CA TYR A 241 -0.86 -4.94 -17.08
C TYR A 241 0.10 -5.92 -16.40
N LYS A 242 0.95 -6.58 -17.17
CA LYS A 242 1.97 -7.54 -16.66
C LYS A 242 3.20 -6.81 -16.11
N VAL A 243 2.97 -5.77 -15.30
CA VAL A 243 3.99 -4.91 -14.72
C VAL A 243 3.61 -4.55 -13.28
N LYS A 244 4.59 -4.08 -12.51
CA LYS A 244 4.38 -3.54 -11.16
C LYS A 244 3.56 -2.26 -11.17
N TYR A 245 3.05 -1.88 -10.01
CA TYR A 245 2.15 -0.74 -9.88
C TYR A 245 2.76 0.60 -10.35
N ASP A 246 4.03 0.89 -10.05
CA ASP A 246 4.66 2.15 -10.48
C ASP A 246 4.79 2.25 -12.00
N GLU A 247 5.18 1.17 -12.67
CA GLU A 247 5.24 1.10 -14.13
C GLU A 247 3.83 1.19 -14.74
N TYR A 248 2.84 0.54 -14.11
CA TYR A 248 1.43 0.65 -14.51
C TYR A 248 0.95 2.11 -14.50
N VAL A 249 1.28 2.89 -13.46
CA VAL A 249 0.87 4.31 -13.38
C VAL A 249 1.35 5.11 -14.59
N VAL A 250 2.58 4.86 -15.05
CA VAL A 250 3.15 5.49 -16.25
C VAL A 250 2.41 5.04 -17.51
N LEU A 251 2.26 3.73 -17.72
CA LEU A 251 1.58 3.15 -18.88
C LEU A 251 0.10 3.58 -18.94
N ARG A 252 -0.57 3.64 -17.80
CA ARG A 252 -1.96 4.14 -17.71
C ARG A 252 -2.07 5.58 -18.19
N LYS A 253 -1.13 6.45 -17.79
CA LYS A 253 -1.12 7.85 -18.21
C LYS A 253 -0.96 7.97 -19.72
N GLU A 254 -0.02 7.26 -20.32
CA GLU A 254 0.20 7.24 -21.78
C GLU A 254 -1.03 6.72 -22.53
N ARG A 255 -1.61 5.60 -22.06
CA ARG A 255 -2.82 5.01 -22.67
C ARG A 255 -4.01 5.97 -22.59
N ARG A 256 -4.18 6.64 -21.46
CA ARG A 256 -5.24 7.64 -21.28
C ARG A 256 -5.08 8.81 -22.24
N GLU A 257 -3.87 9.32 -22.44
CA GLU A 257 -3.61 10.38 -23.41
C GLU A 257 -3.96 9.92 -24.84
N GLN A 258 -3.65 8.68 -25.19
CA GLN A 258 -4.02 8.10 -26.49
C GLN A 258 -5.55 7.97 -26.63
N GLN A 259 -6.25 7.48 -25.60
CA GLN A 259 -7.72 7.38 -25.57
C GLN A 259 -8.38 8.76 -25.70
N LEU A 260 -7.85 9.77 -25.00
CA LEU A 260 -8.39 11.13 -25.05
C LEU A 260 -8.26 11.71 -26.46
N ARG A 261 -7.09 11.57 -27.10
CA ARG A 261 -6.88 11.97 -28.50
C ARG A 261 -7.80 11.23 -29.46
N ALA A 262 -7.99 9.93 -29.25
CA ALA A 262 -8.91 9.13 -30.08
C ALA A 262 -10.36 9.59 -29.89
N TYR A 263 -10.79 9.88 -28.66
CA TYR A 263 -12.11 10.43 -28.33
C TYR A 263 -12.32 11.81 -29.00
N GLU A 264 -11.37 12.73 -28.88
CA GLU A 264 -11.46 14.05 -29.49
C GLU A 264 -11.59 13.96 -31.02
N ASN A 265 -10.78 13.08 -31.66
CA ASN A 265 -10.88 12.83 -33.08
C ASN A 265 -12.25 12.25 -33.48
N GLN A 266 -12.74 11.25 -32.69
CA GLN A 266 -14.07 10.66 -32.93
C GLN A 266 -15.20 11.70 -32.78
N GLN A 267 -15.12 12.54 -31.74
CA GLN A 267 -16.12 13.62 -31.52
C GLN A 267 -16.10 14.63 -32.67
N LYS A 268 -14.92 14.94 -33.19
CA LYS A 268 -14.79 15.82 -34.37
C LYS A 268 -15.41 15.18 -35.62
N GLU A 269 -15.14 13.89 -35.87
CA GLU A 269 -15.75 13.16 -36.98
C GLU A 269 -17.28 13.10 -36.86
N ILE A 270 -17.80 12.87 -35.62
CA ILE A 270 -19.24 12.88 -35.35
C ILE A 270 -19.83 14.26 -35.60
N ALA A 271 -19.17 15.32 -35.13
CA ALA A 271 -19.64 16.71 -35.36
C ALA A 271 -19.66 17.05 -36.86
N ASP A 272 -18.57 16.77 -37.60
CA ASP A 272 -18.48 17.00 -39.02
C ASP A 272 -19.57 16.22 -39.83
N ALA A 273 -19.82 14.95 -39.39
CA ALA A 273 -20.87 14.14 -39.99
C ALA A 273 -22.28 14.69 -39.70
N LYS A 274 -22.56 15.17 -38.50
CA LYS A 274 -23.82 15.82 -38.11
C LYS A 274 -24.04 17.12 -38.91
N ASP A 275 -23.02 17.97 -38.98
CA ASP A 275 -23.04 19.21 -39.75
C ASP A 275 -23.32 18.97 -41.22
N PHE A 276 -22.67 17.94 -41.81
CA PHE A 276 -22.94 17.56 -43.21
C PHE A 276 -24.40 17.11 -43.38
N ILE A 277 -24.93 16.26 -42.49
CA ILE A 277 -26.31 15.78 -42.54
C ILE A 277 -27.27 16.97 -42.44
N GLU A 278 -27.05 17.91 -41.56
CA GLU A 278 -27.94 19.05 -41.31
C GLU A 278 -27.96 20.01 -42.52
N ARG A 279 -26.77 20.35 -43.11
CA ARG A 279 -26.65 21.21 -44.28
C ARG A 279 -27.30 20.64 -45.53
N PHE A 280 -27.25 19.31 -45.70
CA PHE A 280 -27.69 18.67 -46.97
C PHE A 280 -28.97 17.84 -46.83
N ARG A 281 -29.60 17.78 -45.65
CA ARG A 281 -30.80 16.99 -45.35
C ARG A 281 -31.96 17.21 -46.33
N TYR A 282 -32.13 18.46 -46.79
CA TYR A 282 -33.25 18.85 -47.65
C TYR A 282 -32.88 18.92 -49.14
N LYS A 283 -31.66 18.59 -49.54
CA LYS A 283 -31.23 18.60 -50.93
C LYS A 283 -31.42 17.23 -51.60
N ALA A 284 -32.37 17.10 -52.53
CA ALA A 284 -32.69 15.84 -53.20
C ALA A 284 -31.48 15.19 -53.90
N THR A 285 -30.57 15.98 -54.50
CA THR A 285 -29.35 15.51 -55.18
C THR A 285 -28.31 14.88 -54.21
N LYS A 286 -28.42 15.13 -52.90
CA LYS A 286 -27.49 14.62 -51.88
C LYS A 286 -28.12 13.56 -50.98
N ALA A 287 -29.38 13.17 -51.22
CA ALA A 287 -30.14 12.25 -50.34
C ALA A 287 -29.41 10.91 -50.10
N VAL A 288 -28.80 10.31 -51.13
CA VAL A 288 -28.06 9.04 -51.00
C VAL A 288 -26.81 9.21 -50.12
N GLN A 289 -26.09 10.32 -50.26
CA GLN A 289 -24.89 10.61 -49.47
C GLN A 289 -25.25 10.89 -47.99
N VAL A 290 -26.34 11.60 -47.74
CA VAL A 290 -26.86 11.86 -46.39
C VAL A 290 -27.27 10.57 -45.70
N GLN A 291 -28.02 9.68 -46.40
CA GLN A 291 -28.39 8.37 -45.84
C GLN A 291 -27.17 7.49 -45.56
N SER A 292 -26.16 7.50 -46.41
CA SER A 292 -24.89 6.79 -46.18
C SER A 292 -24.20 7.29 -44.89
N ARG A 293 -24.13 8.63 -44.73
CA ARG A 293 -23.53 9.24 -43.50
C ARG A 293 -24.32 8.94 -42.25
N ILE A 294 -25.67 8.94 -42.30
CA ILE A 294 -26.53 8.53 -41.18
C ILE A 294 -26.25 7.08 -40.76
N LYS A 295 -26.14 6.17 -41.76
CA LYS A 295 -25.81 4.75 -41.49
C LYS A 295 -24.39 4.58 -40.90
N GLN A 296 -23.42 5.39 -41.37
CA GLN A 296 -22.07 5.40 -40.79
C GLN A 296 -22.10 5.88 -39.34
N LEU A 297 -22.80 6.98 -39.06
CA LEU A 297 -22.94 7.54 -37.72
C LEU A 297 -23.61 6.56 -36.74
N ALA A 298 -24.62 5.81 -37.22
CA ALA A 298 -25.29 4.78 -36.40
C ALA A 298 -24.40 3.55 -36.09
N LYS A 299 -23.29 3.34 -36.81
CA LYS A 299 -22.31 2.27 -36.57
C LYS A 299 -21.15 2.68 -35.69
N ILE A 300 -20.99 3.96 -35.38
CA ILE A 300 -19.93 4.45 -34.54
C ILE A 300 -20.24 4.06 -33.08
N VAL A 301 -19.41 3.24 -32.51
CA VAL A 301 -19.43 2.95 -31.06
C VAL A 301 -18.72 4.10 -30.35
N PRO A 302 -19.39 4.83 -29.45
CA PRO A 302 -18.75 5.92 -28.70
C PRO A 302 -17.56 5.39 -27.89
N ILE A 303 -16.42 6.07 -27.99
CA ILE A 303 -15.29 5.77 -27.11
C ILE A 303 -15.63 6.29 -25.71
N GLU A 304 -15.71 5.41 -24.74
CA GLU A 304 -15.87 5.78 -23.35
C GLU A 304 -14.49 6.19 -22.81
N VAL A 305 -14.41 7.41 -22.31
CA VAL A 305 -13.21 7.92 -21.63
C VAL A 305 -13.56 8.10 -20.17
N ASP A 306 -12.68 7.62 -19.30
CA ASP A 306 -12.81 7.84 -17.86
C ASP A 306 -12.88 9.34 -17.55
N GLU A 307 -13.79 9.72 -16.66
CA GLU A 307 -13.93 11.13 -16.26
C GLU A 307 -12.57 11.69 -15.81
N VAL A 308 -12.32 12.96 -16.15
CA VAL A 308 -11.07 13.65 -15.86
C VAL A 308 -10.79 13.55 -14.37
N ASP A 309 -9.64 12.96 -14.05
CA ASP A 309 -9.12 12.94 -12.68
C ASP A 309 -8.66 14.38 -12.36
N ASN A 310 -9.50 15.14 -11.69
CA ASN A 310 -9.21 16.52 -11.27
C ASN A 310 -8.23 16.57 -10.07
N SER A 311 -7.38 15.56 -9.93
CA SER A 311 -6.34 15.48 -8.89
C SER A 311 -5.31 16.62 -8.91
N ALA A 312 -5.32 17.46 -9.95
CA ALA A 312 -4.45 18.62 -10.08
C ALA A 312 -4.97 19.88 -9.33
N MET A 313 -6.06 19.78 -8.57
CA MET A 313 -6.59 20.93 -7.87
C MET A 313 -5.74 21.28 -6.65
N ARG A 314 -5.13 22.46 -6.66
CA ARG A 314 -4.42 23.01 -5.50
C ARG A 314 -5.42 23.57 -4.50
N LEU A 315 -5.61 22.85 -3.42
CA LEU A 315 -6.42 23.28 -2.28
C LEU A 315 -5.63 24.37 -1.54
N LYS A 316 -6.26 25.55 -1.36
CA LYS A 316 -5.67 26.62 -0.55
C LYS A 316 -6.43 26.70 0.77
N PHE A 317 -5.71 26.60 1.88
CA PHE A 317 -6.30 26.84 3.19
C PHE A 317 -6.74 28.29 3.36
N PRO A 318 -7.84 28.54 4.07
CA PRO A 318 -8.22 29.89 4.43
C PRO A 318 -7.13 30.55 5.28
N PRO A 319 -6.91 31.87 5.13
CA PRO A 319 -5.93 32.57 5.95
C PRO A 319 -6.35 32.55 7.42
N CYS A 320 -5.39 32.22 8.30
CA CYS A 320 -5.57 32.16 9.74
C CYS A 320 -4.64 33.16 10.46
N LEU A 321 -4.99 33.53 11.68
CA LEU A 321 -4.13 34.34 12.54
C LEU A 321 -2.81 33.63 12.84
N ARG A 322 -1.72 34.38 12.85
CA ARG A 322 -0.40 33.81 13.19
C ARG A 322 -0.36 33.40 14.65
N CYS A 323 -0.03 32.12 14.90
CA CYS A 323 0.18 31.61 16.25
C CYS A 323 1.58 31.95 16.80
N GLY A 324 1.81 31.67 18.09
CA GLY A 324 3.12 31.76 18.74
C GLY A 324 4.16 30.83 18.09
N ASP A 325 5.44 30.98 18.48
CA ASP A 325 6.55 30.21 17.88
C ASP A 325 6.54 28.72 18.29
N TYR A 326 5.88 28.41 19.39
CA TYR A 326 5.72 27.05 19.92
C TYR A 326 4.23 26.72 20.11
N PRO A 327 3.56 26.18 19.10
CA PRO A 327 2.14 25.83 19.20
C PRO A 327 1.82 24.76 20.26
N VAL A 328 2.73 23.81 20.47
CA VAL A 328 2.56 22.73 21.45
C VAL A 328 3.85 22.53 22.24
N ILE A 329 3.75 22.55 23.57
CA ILE A 329 4.83 22.27 24.49
C ILE A 329 4.31 21.21 25.49
N CYS A 330 4.93 20.05 25.50
CA CYS A 330 4.72 18.99 26.48
C CYS A 330 5.95 18.89 27.38
N ASP A 331 5.76 18.91 28.69
CA ASP A 331 6.82 18.83 29.67
C ASP A 331 6.40 17.80 30.75
N GLU A 332 7.12 16.68 30.77
CA GLU A 332 6.89 15.53 31.64
C GLU A 332 5.42 15.04 31.68
N VAL A 333 4.79 14.97 30.51
CA VAL A 333 3.40 14.55 30.42
C VAL A 333 3.30 13.03 30.65
N ARG A 334 2.38 12.65 31.54
CA ARG A 334 2.09 11.26 31.89
C ARG A 334 0.59 10.97 31.81
N LYS A 335 0.25 9.77 31.34
CA LYS A 335 -1.12 9.30 31.29
C LYS A 335 -1.23 7.85 31.75
N ASP A 336 -2.10 7.65 32.73
CA ASP A 336 -2.47 6.33 33.26
C ASP A 336 -3.96 6.07 33.06
N TYR A 337 -4.32 4.82 32.77
CA TYR A 337 -5.67 4.28 32.87
C TYR A 337 -5.71 3.17 33.90
N GLY A 338 -6.12 3.52 35.13
CA GLY A 338 -6.07 2.61 36.29
C GLY A 338 -4.63 2.18 36.58
N ALA A 339 -4.35 0.89 36.49
CA ALA A 339 -3.00 0.33 36.71
C ALA A 339 -2.11 0.35 35.46
N HIS A 340 -2.65 0.70 34.29
CA HIS A 340 -1.90 0.69 33.03
C HIS A 340 -1.38 2.09 32.69
N THR A 341 -0.06 2.25 32.67
CA THR A 341 0.60 3.47 32.19
C THR A 341 0.73 3.41 30.67
N VAL A 342 0.14 4.39 29.98
CA VAL A 342 0.19 4.49 28.51
C VAL A 342 1.50 5.12 28.08
N PHE A 343 1.86 6.23 28.67
CA PHE A 343 3.15 6.90 28.49
C PHE A 343 3.55 7.69 29.74
N ASP A 344 4.85 7.81 29.93
CA ASP A 344 5.44 8.47 31.07
C ASP A 344 6.59 9.40 30.64
N HIS A 345 6.71 10.55 31.32
CA HIS A 345 7.76 11.56 31.08
C HIS A 345 7.89 12.02 29.62
N VAL A 346 6.75 12.25 28.92
CA VAL A 346 6.77 12.75 27.56
C VAL A 346 7.14 14.23 27.54
N THR A 347 8.33 14.50 27.00
CA THR A 347 8.82 15.88 26.80
C THR A 347 9.05 16.11 25.30
N MET A 348 8.29 17.04 24.72
CA MET A 348 8.37 17.38 23.31
C MET A 348 7.96 18.82 23.05
N THR A 349 8.56 19.43 22.03
CA THR A 349 8.24 20.80 21.63
C THR A 349 8.10 20.87 20.12
N ILE A 350 6.95 21.33 19.64
CA ILE A 350 6.64 21.50 18.22
C ILE A 350 6.73 23.00 17.89
N LYS A 351 7.52 23.34 16.89
CA LYS A 351 7.68 24.72 16.40
C LYS A 351 6.62 25.04 15.36
N ARG A 352 6.32 26.32 15.22
CA ARG A 352 5.42 26.80 14.18
C ARG A 352 5.93 26.46 12.79
N GLY A 353 5.02 25.95 11.95
CA GLY A 353 5.31 25.56 10.57
C GLY A 353 5.92 24.17 10.43
N GLU A 354 6.31 23.50 11.54
CA GLU A 354 6.77 22.11 11.49
C GLU A 354 5.63 21.17 11.12
N LYS A 355 5.94 20.18 10.30
CA LYS A 355 5.05 19.04 9.98
C LYS A 355 5.67 17.81 10.59
N VAL A 356 5.01 17.25 11.59
CA VAL A 356 5.54 16.13 12.38
C VAL A 356 4.65 14.91 12.27
N ALA A 357 5.26 13.72 12.24
CA ALA A 357 4.54 12.47 12.28
C ALA A 357 4.62 11.83 13.68
N PHE A 358 3.49 11.24 14.13
CA PHE A 358 3.45 10.36 15.28
C PHE A 358 3.36 8.92 14.76
N VAL A 359 4.39 8.12 15.04
CA VAL A 359 4.48 6.71 14.62
C VAL A 359 4.69 5.81 15.83
N GLY A 360 4.45 4.51 15.67
CA GLY A 360 4.58 3.50 16.72
C GLY A 360 3.48 2.46 16.62
N LYS A 361 3.58 1.41 17.42
CA LYS A 361 2.59 0.31 17.42
C LYS A 361 1.20 0.80 17.82
N ASN A 362 0.19 0.02 17.45
CA ASN A 362 -1.16 0.31 17.86
C ASN A 362 -1.31 0.06 19.37
N GLY A 363 -1.93 1.04 20.06
CA GLY A 363 -2.07 1.00 21.53
C GLY A 363 -1.01 1.77 22.30
N GLU A 364 0.09 2.21 21.68
CA GLU A 364 1.19 2.96 22.34
C GLU A 364 0.85 4.43 22.70
N GLY A 365 -0.42 4.82 22.60
CA GLY A 365 -0.89 6.11 23.12
C GLY A 365 -0.84 7.29 22.17
N LYS A 366 -0.61 7.12 20.85
CA LYS A 366 -0.61 8.21 19.86
C LYS A 366 -1.88 9.07 19.93
N SER A 367 -3.04 8.46 19.71
CA SER A 367 -4.35 9.14 19.80
C SER A 367 -4.68 9.60 21.22
N THR A 368 -4.12 8.94 22.25
CA THR A 368 -4.27 9.37 23.64
C THR A 368 -3.57 10.70 23.89
N LEU A 369 -2.34 10.87 23.40
CA LEU A 369 -1.63 12.15 23.51
C LEU A 369 -2.35 13.26 22.75
N VAL A 370 -2.87 12.97 21.56
CA VAL A 370 -3.71 13.91 20.80
C VAL A 370 -4.94 14.36 21.61
N LYS A 371 -5.66 13.42 22.26
CA LYS A 371 -6.80 13.75 23.13
C LYS A 371 -6.39 14.56 24.38
N CYS A 372 -5.18 14.34 24.94
CA CYS A 372 -4.61 15.21 25.97
C CYS A 372 -4.38 16.62 25.45
N MET A 373 -3.86 16.79 24.22
CA MET A 373 -3.66 18.10 23.59
C MET A 373 -4.99 18.83 23.35
N MET A 374 -6.05 18.08 23.02
CA MET A 374 -7.40 18.62 22.87
C MET A 374 -8.09 18.94 24.20
N GLY A 375 -7.50 18.53 25.35
CA GLY A 375 -8.10 18.70 26.67
C GLY A 375 -9.30 17.78 26.95
N GLU A 376 -9.50 16.73 26.12
CA GLU A 376 -10.62 15.80 26.28
C GLU A 376 -10.43 14.84 27.45
N ILE A 377 -9.19 14.54 27.81
CA ILE A 377 -8.83 13.59 28.88
C ILE A 377 -7.83 14.18 29.85
N PRO A 378 -7.96 13.90 31.17
CA PRO A 378 -7.01 14.38 32.18
C PRO A 378 -5.67 13.66 32.05
N PHE A 379 -4.59 14.37 32.35
CA PHE A 379 -3.20 13.91 32.35
C PHE A 379 -2.43 14.52 33.52
N ALA A 380 -1.26 13.98 33.85
CA ALA A 380 -0.29 14.56 34.78
C ALA A 380 0.85 15.25 33.96
N GLY A 381 1.55 16.18 34.59
CA GLY A 381 2.59 16.97 33.93
C GLY A 381 2.07 18.30 33.38
N SER A 382 2.82 18.92 32.48
CA SER A 382 2.50 20.22 31.89
C SER A 382 2.35 20.11 30.36
N LEU A 383 1.16 20.40 29.86
CA LEU A 383 0.89 20.50 28.42
C LEU A 383 0.32 21.90 28.13
N LYS A 384 1.03 22.69 27.34
CA LYS A 384 0.65 24.06 27.01
C LYS A 384 0.42 24.20 25.53
N ILE A 385 -0.76 24.69 25.17
CA ILE A 385 -1.08 25.16 23.83
C ILE A 385 -0.67 26.63 23.74
N GLY A 386 0.05 26.97 22.66
CA GLY A 386 0.57 28.32 22.45
C GLY A 386 -0.51 29.37 22.28
N HIS A 387 -0.09 30.65 22.30
CA HIS A 387 -1.01 31.78 22.13
C HIS A 387 -1.55 31.83 20.70
N ASN A 388 -2.83 32.21 20.54
CA ASN A 388 -3.56 32.28 19.26
C ASN A 388 -3.56 30.97 18.44
N VAL A 389 -3.43 29.81 19.07
CA VAL A 389 -3.53 28.52 18.38
C VAL A 389 -5.00 28.19 18.15
N GLN A 390 -5.36 28.00 16.88
CA GLN A 390 -6.65 27.48 16.43
C GLN A 390 -6.44 26.08 15.91
N ILE A 391 -6.98 25.09 16.65
CA ILE A 391 -6.77 23.66 16.37
C ILE A 391 -7.86 23.18 15.43
N GLY A 392 -7.44 22.57 14.31
CA GLY A 392 -8.29 21.73 13.49
C GLY A 392 -7.97 20.27 13.77
N TYR A 393 -8.91 19.54 14.32
CA TYR A 393 -8.71 18.14 14.66
C TYR A 393 -9.58 17.22 13.80
N PHE A 394 -8.94 16.26 13.16
CA PHE A 394 -9.60 15.16 12.44
C PHE A 394 -9.44 13.88 13.27
N ALA A 395 -10.50 13.52 13.97
CA ALA A 395 -10.57 12.30 14.76
C ALA A 395 -11.05 11.11 13.91
N GLN A 396 -10.67 9.91 14.28
CA GLN A 396 -11.10 8.67 13.64
C GLN A 396 -12.64 8.54 13.51
N ASN A 397 -13.41 9.15 14.45
CA ASN A 397 -14.88 9.10 14.48
C ASN A 397 -15.56 10.38 13.98
N GLN A 398 -14.83 11.31 13.37
CA GLN A 398 -15.37 12.62 12.98
C GLN A 398 -16.50 12.52 11.94
N ALA A 399 -16.51 11.46 11.15
CA ALA A 399 -17.58 11.14 10.20
C ALA A 399 -18.97 11.03 10.85
N GLN A 400 -19.04 10.69 12.14
CA GLN A 400 -20.30 10.55 12.89
C GLN A 400 -20.88 11.90 13.37
N LEU A 401 -20.06 12.97 13.34
CA LEU A 401 -20.48 14.31 13.78
C LEU A 401 -21.10 15.16 12.65
N LEU A 402 -21.22 14.58 11.46
CA LEU A 402 -21.88 15.26 10.34
C LEU A 402 -23.40 15.22 10.49
N ASP A 403 -24.05 16.32 10.14
CA ASP A 403 -25.52 16.40 10.13
C ASP A 403 -26.09 15.56 8.97
N GLU A 404 -26.82 14.52 9.31
CA GLU A 404 -27.41 13.57 8.35
C GLU A 404 -28.54 14.14 7.49
N HIS A 405 -29.10 15.29 7.90
CA HIS A 405 -30.23 15.94 7.21
C HIS A 405 -29.78 16.92 6.12
N LEU A 406 -28.50 17.23 6.04
CA LEU A 406 -27.94 18.10 5.02
C LEU A 406 -27.47 17.32 3.80
N THR A 407 -27.44 18.00 2.65
CA THR A 407 -26.74 17.49 1.47
C THR A 407 -25.23 17.68 1.61
N ILE A 408 -24.45 16.97 0.79
CA ILE A 408 -22.99 17.14 0.72
C ILE A 408 -22.67 18.62 0.44
N PHE A 409 -23.30 19.21 -0.58
CA PHE A 409 -23.10 20.61 -0.94
C PHE A 409 -23.42 21.55 0.23
N GLN A 410 -24.58 21.39 0.87
CA GLN A 410 -25.00 22.22 2.01
C GLN A 410 -24.03 22.13 3.19
N THR A 411 -23.51 20.92 3.47
CA THR A 411 -22.53 20.71 4.55
C THR A 411 -21.24 21.52 4.33
N ILE A 412 -20.80 21.65 3.09
CA ILE A 412 -19.60 22.39 2.74
C ILE A 412 -19.89 23.90 2.62
N ASP A 413 -21.04 24.28 2.05
CA ASP A 413 -21.44 25.70 1.90
C ASP A 413 -21.56 26.43 3.26
N GLN A 414 -21.97 25.72 4.33
CA GLN A 414 -22.02 26.28 5.69
C GLN A 414 -20.65 26.70 6.24
N VAL A 415 -19.57 26.08 5.78
CA VAL A 415 -18.20 26.31 6.32
C VAL A 415 -17.36 27.12 5.34
N ALA A 416 -17.64 27.02 4.04
CA ALA A 416 -16.88 27.71 3.01
C ALA A 416 -17.05 29.23 3.09
N THR A 417 -15.93 29.96 3.13
CA THR A 417 -15.90 31.43 3.19
C THR A 417 -15.13 32.01 2.00
N GLY A 418 -15.48 33.22 1.59
CA GLY A 418 -14.78 33.97 0.54
C GLY A 418 -14.72 33.24 -0.81
N ASP A 419 -13.56 33.27 -1.45
CA ASP A 419 -13.34 32.68 -2.79
C ASP A 419 -13.55 31.16 -2.84
N MET A 420 -13.41 30.48 -1.69
CA MET A 420 -13.62 29.03 -1.61
C MET A 420 -15.08 28.63 -1.85
N ARG A 421 -16.03 29.51 -1.50
CA ARG A 421 -17.45 29.27 -1.75
C ARG A 421 -17.78 29.15 -3.24
N MET A 422 -17.07 29.90 -4.10
CA MET A 422 -17.25 29.83 -5.56
C MET A 422 -16.64 28.55 -6.17
N ARG A 423 -15.76 27.88 -5.44
CA ARG A 423 -15.05 26.67 -5.89
C ARG A 423 -15.49 25.39 -5.20
N ILE A 424 -16.64 25.40 -4.49
CA ILE A 424 -17.13 24.22 -3.78
C ILE A 424 -17.28 23.02 -4.71
N ASN A 425 -17.83 23.22 -5.93
CA ASN A 425 -18.04 22.12 -6.87
C ASN A 425 -16.71 21.50 -7.35
N ASP A 426 -15.68 22.33 -7.58
CA ASP A 426 -14.35 21.86 -7.96
C ASP A 426 -13.71 21.07 -6.81
N LEU A 427 -13.85 21.57 -5.58
CA LEU A 427 -13.36 20.92 -4.37
C LEU A 427 -14.07 19.58 -4.15
N LEU A 428 -15.38 19.53 -4.25
CA LEU A 428 -16.16 18.31 -4.16
C LEU A 428 -15.77 17.32 -5.25
N GLY A 429 -15.52 17.81 -6.49
CA GLY A 429 -15.03 17.01 -7.59
C GLY A 429 -13.68 16.37 -7.31
N ALA A 430 -12.72 17.12 -6.72
CA ALA A 430 -11.40 16.60 -6.36
C ALA A 430 -11.44 15.45 -5.32
N PHE A 431 -12.47 15.46 -4.47
CA PHE A 431 -12.73 14.39 -3.49
C PHE A 431 -13.83 13.42 -3.92
N MET A 432 -14.10 13.32 -5.23
CA MET A 432 -15.07 12.39 -5.83
C MET A 432 -16.52 12.59 -5.42
N PHE A 433 -16.92 13.82 -5.12
CA PHE A 433 -18.32 14.22 -4.89
C PHE A 433 -18.86 15.12 -6.02
N GLY A 434 -18.36 14.98 -7.23
CA GLY A 434 -18.78 15.79 -8.39
C GLY A 434 -20.18 15.46 -8.91
N GLY A 435 -20.78 16.42 -9.65
CA GLY A 435 -22.04 16.27 -10.33
C GLY A 435 -23.23 15.97 -9.39
N GLU A 436 -24.10 15.06 -9.79
CA GLU A 436 -25.31 14.67 -9.02
C GLU A 436 -25.00 14.11 -7.63
N THR A 437 -23.77 13.66 -7.39
CA THR A 437 -23.37 13.12 -6.08
C THR A 437 -23.37 14.21 -5.01
N SER A 438 -23.08 15.47 -5.35
CA SER A 438 -23.07 16.59 -4.41
C SER A 438 -24.43 16.90 -3.80
N GLU A 439 -25.54 16.49 -4.43
CA GLU A 439 -26.91 16.68 -3.96
C GLU A 439 -27.40 15.57 -3.04
N LYS A 440 -26.64 14.47 -2.89
CA LYS A 440 -27.01 13.38 -1.98
C LYS A 440 -26.99 13.84 -0.52
N PHE A 441 -27.91 13.31 0.27
CA PHE A 441 -27.92 13.52 1.72
C PHE A 441 -26.79 12.77 2.40
N VAL A 442 -26.23 13.35 3.47
CA VAL A 442 -25.15 12.74 4.27
C VAL A 442 -25.56 11.38 4.83
N LYS A 443 -26.84 11.16 5.18
CA LYS A 443 -27.35 9.87 5.68
C LYS A 443 -27.17 8.70 4.72
N VAL A 444 -27.10 8.95 3.41
CA VAL A 444 -27.00 7.91 2.36
C VAL A 444 -25.55 7.52 2.09
N LEU A 445 -24.60 8.30 2.61
CA LEU A 445 -23.18 8.09 2.38
C LEU A 445 -22.63 6.88 3.14
N SER A 446 -21.73 6.15 2.49
CA SER A 446 -20.88 5.14 3.14
C SER A 446 -19.96 5.77 4.19
N GLY A 447 -19.42 4.96 5.11
CA GLY A 447 -18.48 5.45 6.13
C GLY A 447 -17.28 6.17 5.55
N GLY A 448 -16.69 5.64 4.46
CA GLY A 448 -15.56 6.27 3.78
C GLY A 448 -15.92 7.60 3.09
N GLU A 449 -17.12 7.70 2.51
CA GLU A 449 -17.62 8.97 1.94
C GLU A 449 -17.85 10.02 3.03
N ARG A 450 -18.43 9.62 4.17
CA ARG A 450 -18.61 10.52 5.33
C ARG A 450 -17.26 11.02 5.86
N SER A 451 -16.24 10.15 5.95
CA SER A 451 -14.89 10.53 6.38
C SER A 451 -14.27 11.55 5.42
N ARG A 452 -14.39 11.34 4.10
CA ARG A 452 -13.91 12.29 3.09
C ARG A 452 -14.62 13.65 3.21
N LEU A 453 -15.93 13.65 3.40
CA LEU A 453 -16.71 14.89 3.57
C LEU A 453 -16.31 15.66 4.83
N ALA A 454 -16.08 14.94 5.95
CA ALA A 454 -15.60 15.53 7.20
C ALA A 454 -14.20 16.14 7.02
N MET A 455 -13.33 15.49 6.24
CA MET A 455 -12.00 16.01 5.91
C MET A 455 -12.10 17.32 5.12
N ILE A 456 -12.93 17.36 4.07
CA ILE A 456 -13.13 18.60 3.29
C ILE A 456 -13.64 19.73 4.19
N LYS A 457 -14.59 19.43 5.07
CA LYS A 457 -15.14 20.40 6.02
C LYS A 457 -14.05 20.98 6.92
N LEU A 458 -13.12 20.15 7.40
CA LEU A 458 -11.99 20.57 8.22
C LEU A 458 -11.01 21.46 7.46
N LEU A 459 -10.66 21.07 6.22
CA LEU A 459 -9.71 21.81 5.39
C LEU A 459 -10.18 23.23 5.01
N LEU A 460 -11.48 23.51 5.13
CA LEU A 460 -12.07 24.82 4.88
C LEU A 460 -12.14 25.71 6.12
N GLN A 461 -11.77 25.23 7.29
CA GLN A 461 -11.75 26.00 8.52
C GLN A 461 -10.45 26.84 8.63
N PRO A 462 -10.49 28.06 9.18
CA PRO A 462 -9.31 28.87 9.42
C PRO A 462 -8.56 28.35 10.65
N VAL A 463 -7.64 27.40 10.43
CA VAL A 463 -6.83 26.76 11.46
C VAL A 463 -5.35 27.05 11.25
N ASN A 464 -4.54 27.05 12.33
CA ASN A 464 -3.08 27.21 12.27
C ASN A 464 -2.31 26.03 12.92
N LEU A 465 -3.02 25.13 13.62
CA LEU A 465 -2.54 23.84 14.06
C LEU A 465 -3.50 22.75 13.57
N LEU A 466 -3.03 21.92 12.66
CA LEU A 466 -3.80 20.82 12.10
C LEU A 466 -3.36 19.50 12.74
N ILE A 467 -4.29 18.79 13.35
CA ILE A 467 -4.04 17.46 13.94
C ILE A 467 -4.88 16.45 13.18
N LEU A 468 -4.22 15.48 12.55
CA LEU A 468 -4.85 14.45 11.73
C LEU A 468 -4.56 13.07 12.32
N ASP A 469 -5.60 12.38 12.78
CA ASP A 469 -5.51 11.03 13.33
C ASP A 469 -6.03 10.02 12.31
N GLU A 470 -5.09 9.26 11.69
CA GLU A 470 -5.31 8.28 10.61
C GLU A 470 -6.14 8.86 9.43
N PRO A 471 -5.71 9.98 8.82
CA PRO A 471 -6.49 10.66 7.79
C PRO A 471 -6.58 9.87 6.48
N THR A 472 -5.67 8.93 6.27
CA THR A 472 -5.56 8.12 5.05
C THR A 472 -6.50 6.93 5.03
N ASN A 473 -7.07 6.55 6.18
CA ASN A 473 -8.04 5.47 6.26
C ASN A 473 -9.27 5.78 5.42
N HIS A 474 -9.68 4.84 4.57
CA HIS A 474 -10.83 4.95 3.66
C HIS A 474 -10.67 5.98 2.51
N LEU A 475 -9.50 6.62 2.35
CA LEU A 475 -9.19 7.44 1.18
C LEU A 475 -8.63 6.55 0.07
N ASP A 476 -9.09 6.79 -1.16
CA ASP A 476 -8.45 6.24 -2.34
C ASP A 476 -7.14 7.00 -2.67
N MET A 477 -6.31 6.39 -3.51
CA MET A 477 -5.00 6.95 -3.85
C MET A 477 -5.06 8.39 -4.39
N PRO A 478 -5.99 8.75 -5.33
CA PRO A 478 -6.09 10.14 -5.78
C PRO A 478 -6.46 11.12 -4.66
N SER A 479 -7.39 10.74 -3.77
CA SER A 479 -7.76 11.60 -2.64
C SER A 479 -6.64 11.76 -1.63
N LYS A 480 -5.80 10.72 -1.42
CA LYS A 480 -4.58 10.81 -0.60
C LYS A 480 -3.58 11.80 -1.19
N ASP A 481 -3.38 11.79 -2.51
CA ASP A 481 -2.48 12.72 -3.19
C ASP A 481 -2.96 14.17 -3.05
N VAL A 482 -4.26 14.42 -3.23
CA VAL A 482 -4.86 15.76 -3.03
C VAL A 482 -4.67 16.24 -1.60
N LEU A 483 -4.91 15.36 -0.61
CA LEU A 483 -4.70 15.68 0.80
C LEU A 483 -3.22 15.96 1.11
N LYS A 484 -2.31 15.14 0.60
CA LYS A 484 -0.86 15.31 0.77
C LYS A 484 -0.39 16.66 0.25
N GLU A 485 -0.79 17.03 -0.97
CA GLU A 485 -0.45 18.32 -1.56
C GLU A 485 -1.10 19.50 -0.81
N ALA A 486 -2.33 19.32 -0.32
CA ALA A 486 -2.98 20.34 0.51
C ALA A 486 -2.18 20.60 1.81
N ILE A 487 -1.76 19.54 2.51
CA ILE A 487 -0.99 19.68 3.76
C ILE A 487 0.41 20.24 3.47
N LYS A 488 1.04 19.89 2.34
CA LYS A 488 2.30 20.52 1.93
C LYS A 488 2.17 22.02 1.73
N ALA A 489 1.08 22.46 1.12
CA ALA A 489 0.78 23.88 0.88
C ALA A 489 0.28 24.62 2.14
N PHE A 490 0.04 23.91 3.23
CA PHE A 490 -0.41 24.51 4.49
C PHE A 490 0.73 25.22 5.21
N ASP A 491 0.59 26.52 5.44
CA ASP A 491 1.60 27.36 6.12
C ASP A 491 1.62 27.20 7.65
N GLY A 492 0.64 26.48 8.22
CA GLY A 492 0.54 26.19 9.65
C GLY A 492 1.35 24.97 10.08
N THR A 493 1.22 24.64 11.36
CA THR A 493 1.83 23.45 11.97
C THR A 493 0.91 22.25 11.78
N ALA A 494 1.45 21.07 11.43
CA ALA A 494 0.67 19.86 11.28
C ALA A 494 1.25 18.71 12.13
N ILE A 495 0.36 18.02 12.87
CA ILE A 495 0.65 16.78 13.57
C ILE A 495 -0.14 15.67 12.87
N ILE A 496 0.55 14.66 12.37
CA ILE A 496 -0.04 13.61 11.56
C ILE A 496 0.23 12.26 12.22
N VAL A 497 -0.83 11.60 12.67
CA VAL A 497 -0.77 10.21 13.11
C VAL A 497 -1.14 9.36 11.91
N SER A 498 -0.20 8.60 11.35
CA SER A 498 -0.49 7.73 10.21
C SER A 498 0.50 6.58 10.11
N HIS A 499 0.02 5.46 9.58
CA HIS A 499 0.82 4.28 9.25
C HIS A 499 1.18 4.20 7.75
N ASP A 500 0.71 5.14 6.95
CA ASP A 500 0.96 5.22 5.51
C ASP A 500 2.32 5.89 5.24
N ARG A 501 3.32 5.05 4.92
CA ARG A 501 4.72 5.49 4.70
C ARG A 501 4.85 6.47 3.54
N GLU A 502 4.13 6.21 2.45
CA GLU A 502 4.21 7.02 1.24
C GLU A 502 3.49 8.37 1.42
N PHE A 503 2.41 8.37 2.18
CA PHE A 503 1.73 9.61 2.55
C PHE A 503 2.64 10.52 3.37
N LEU A 504 3.36 9.96 4.36
CA LEU A 504 4.28 10.71 5.22
C LEU A 504 5.56 11.14 4.49
N ASP A 505 5.98 10.43 3.44
CA ASP A 505 7.21 10.72 2.72
C ASP A 505 7.19 12.09 2.04
N GLY A 506 8.24 12.89 2.27
CA GLY A 506 8.36 14.25 1.77
C GLY A 506 7.26 15.22 2.28
N LEU A 507 6.50 14.80 3.30
CA LEU A 507 5.51 15.64 4.00
C LEU A 507 6.02 16.05 5.37
N VAL A 508 6.68 15.17 6.10
CA VAL A 508 7.16 15.40 7.47
C VAL A 508 8.67 15.51 7.53
N GLU A 509 9.15 16.39 8.40
CA GLU A 509 10.58 16.68 8.62
C GLU A 509 11.07 16.07 9.94
N LYS A 510 10.16 15.64 10.79
CA LYS A 510 10.41 15.09 12.11
C LYS A 510 9.42 13.99 12.45
N VAL A 511 9.90 12.93 13.07
CA VAL A 511 9.10 11.79 13.48
C VAL A 511 9.21 11.62 15.00
N TYR A 512 8.07 11.51 15.67
CA TYR A 512 7.98 11.11 17.07
C TYR A 512 7.56 9.65 17.16
N GLU A 513 8.46 8.82 17.65
CA GLU A 513 8.22 7.39 17.86
C GLU A 513 7.63 7.14 19.25
N PHE A 514 6.48 6.48 19.28
CA PHE A 514 5.83 6.00 20.50
C PHE A 514 6.19 4.53 20.69
N GLY A 515 6.76 4.19 21.84
CA GLY A 515 7.11 2.81 22.18
C GLY A 515 7.52 2.67 23.65
N GLU A 516 7.12 1.57 24.27
CA GLU A 516 7.46 1.22 25.65
C GLU A 516 7.12 2.32 26.69
N GLY A 517 6.01 3.04 26.46
CA GLY A 517 5.57 4.14 27.31
C GLY A 517 6.41 5.42 27.18
N LYS A 518 7.29 5.54 26.21
CA LYS A 518 8.14 6.70 25.95
C LYS A 518 7.91 7.25 24.55
N VAL A 519 8.28 8.53 24.37
CA VAL A 519 8.26 9.18 23.06
C VAL A 519 9.68 9.62 22.71
N ARG A 520 10.19 9.16 21.56
CA ARG A 520 11.54 9.49 21.05
C ARG A 520 11.41 10.38 19.83
N GLU A 521 12.25 11.41 19.75
CA GLU A 521 12.31 12.30 18.59
C GLU A 521 13.36 11.79 17.61
N HIS A 522 12.96 11.64 16.34
CA HIS A 522 13.84 11.34 15.21
C HIS A 522 13.79 12.50 14.22
N LEU A 523 14.96 13.06 13.91
CA LEU A 523 15.12 14.09 12.88
C LEU A 523 15.20 13.43 11.51
N GLY A 524 14.49 13.98 10.53
CA GLY A 524 14.40 13.46 9.17
C GLY A 524 13.02 12.92 8.82
N GLY A 525 12.90 12.40 7.60
CA GLY A 525 11.66 11.85 7.07
C GLY A 525 11.35 10.44 7.58
N ILE A 526 10.20 9.90 7.15
CA ILE A 526 9.74 8.57 7.57
C ILE A 526 10.73 7.46 7.16
N TYR A 527 11.34 7.55 5.98
CA TYR A 527 12.30 6.54 5.52
C TYR A 527 13.63 6.60 6.27
N ASP A 528 14.05 7.77 6.74
CA ASP A 528 15.24 7.91 7.59
C ASP A 528 15.01 7.23 8.95
N TYR A 529 13.84 7.45 9.54
CA TYR A 529 13.39 6.73 10.74
C TYR A 529 13.39 5.22 10.54
N LEU A 530 12.80 4.71 9.46
CA LEU A 530 12.73 3.27 9.18
C LEU A 530 14.11 2.62 9.01
N ARG A 531 15.05 3.31 8.36
CA ARG A 531 16.44 2.85 8.23
C ARG A 531 17.13 2.77 9.58
N THR A 532 16.97 3.79 10.42
CA THR A 532 17.55 3.80 11.76
C THR A 532 17.01 2.65 12.60
N ARG A 533 15.70 2.42 12.55
CA ARG A 533 15.02 1.35 13.28
C ARG A 533 15.45 -0.05 12.83
N GLN A 534 15.61 -0.25 11.53
CA GLN A 534 16.15 -1.51 10.99
C GLN A 534 17.58 -1.78 11.48
N ALA A 535 18.43 -0.76 11.50
CA ALA A 535 19.79 -0.89 12.01
C ALA A 535 19.82 -1.21 13.51
N GLU A 536 18.94 -0.62 14.32
CA GLU A 536 18.79 -0.92 15.74
C GLU A 536 18.33 -2.37 15.98
N ASN A 537 17.33 -2.84 15.23
CA ASN A 537 16.82 -4.22 15.31
C ASN A 537 17.90 -5.25 14.95
N ILE A 538 18.74 -4.99 13.94
CA ILE A 538 19.87 -5.86 13.58
C ILE A 538 20.90 -5.88 14.71
N ASN A 539 21.24 -4.74 15.28
CA ASN A 539 22.20 -4.66 16.39
C ASN A 539 21.68 -5.37 17.65
N GLU A 540 20.39 -5.26 17.97
CA GLU A 540 19.76 -6.00 19.06
C GLU A 540 19.75 -7.52 18.83
N ALA A 541 19.48 -7.96 17.60
CA ALA A 541 19.53 -9.37 17.22
C ALA A 541 20.95 -9.94 17.35
N LEU A 542 21.97 -9.19 16.93
CA LEU A 542 23.37 -9.54 17.10
C LEU A 542 23.78 -9.58 18.58
N ALA A 543 23.36 -8.61 19.39
CA ALA A 543 23.63 -8.59 20.83
C ALA A 543 22.99 -9.79 21.57
N LYS A 544 21.77 -10.19 21.18
CA LYS A 544 21.11 -11.38 21.75
C LYS A 544 21.78 -12.69 21.32
N SER A 545 22.33 -12.78 20.13
CA SER A 545 23.05 -13.96 19.67
C SER A 545 24.43 -14.14 20.37
N THR A 546 25.03 -13.04 20.83
CA THR A 546 26.30 -13.09 21.59
C THR A 546 26.09 -13.37 23.07
N SER A 547 24.89 -13.16 23.63
CA SER A 547 24.58 -13.42 25.04
C SER A 547 24.12 -14.84 25.37
N SER A 548 23.94 -15.71 24.38
CA SER A 548 23.49 -17.11 24.57
C SER A 548 24.62 -18.16 24.60
N GLN A 549 25.88 -17.74 24.76
CA GLN A 549 27.02 -18.64 24.95
C GLN A 549 27.71 -18.39 26.31
N ASP A 550 27.03 -18.68 27.40
CA ASP A 550 27.67 -18.89 28.69
C ASP A 550 27.70 -20.38 29.03
N THR A 551 28.77 -21.05 28.56
CA THR A 551 29.30 -22.23 29.18
C THR A 551 30.75 -21.93 29.62
N PRO A 552 31.19 -22.36 30.82
CA PRO A 552 32.46 -21.93 31.39
C PRO A 552 33.63 -22.55 30.62
N VAL A 553 34.42 -21.72 29.99
CA VAL A 553 35.69 -22.12 29.38
C VAL A 553 36.85 -21.81 30.29
N THR A 554 37.53 -22.86 30.67
CA THR A 554 38.84 -22.92 31.28
C THR A 554 39.86 -22.00 30.58
N GLU A 555 40.65 -21.28 31.35
CA GLU A 555 41.76 -20.43 30.92
C GLU A 555 42.69 -21.14 29.94
N VAL A 556 42.80 -20.60 28.75
CA VAL A 556 43.96 -20.85 27.85
C VAL A 556 44.48 -19.52 27.34
N LYS A 557 45.77 -19.36 27.55
CA LYS A 557 46.63 -18.20 27.31
C LYS A 557 46.47 -17.62 25.89
N THR A 558 46.42 -16.30 25.84
CA THR A 558 46.62 -15.40 24.71
C THR A 558 47.74 -15.80 23.72
N PRO A 559 47.49 -15.71 22.43
CA PRO A 559 48.48 -15.29 21.48
C PRO A 559 48.10 -13.96 20.82
N THR A 560 49.06 -13.13 20.91
CA THR A 560 49.35 -11.80 20.43
C THR A 560 48.90 -11.48 18.99
N ILE A 561 48.20 -10.33 18.87
CA ILE A 561 48.40 -9.28 17.84
C ILE A 561 49.17 -9.67 16.55
N SER A 562 48.49 -10.31 15.59
CA SER A 562 48.93 -10.33 14.19
C SER A 562 47.80 -10.38 13.15
N MET A 563 46.58 -10.78 13.52
CA MET A 563 45.43 -10.89 12.58
C MET A 563 44.69 -9.57 12.26
N VAL A 564 44.82 -8.54 13.10
CA VAL A 564 44.13 -7.25 12.89
C VAL A 564 44.81 -6.37 11.81
N LYS A 565 46.05 -6.66 11.44
CA LYS A 565 46.75 -5.88 10.40
C LYS A 565 46.49 -6.37 8.97
N GLU A 566 46.17 -7.64 8.76
CA GLU A 566 45.90 -8.18 7.42
C GLU A 566 44.46 -7.80 6.94
N ASP A 567 43.48 -7.76 7.84
CA ASP A 567 42.12 -7.38 7.48
C ASP A 567 41.96 -5.88 7.18
N TYR A 568 42.80 -5.03 7.81
CA TYR A 568 42.81 -3.59 7.56
C TYR A 568 43.50 -3.21 6.23
N THR A 569 44.50 -3.95 5.84
CA THR A 569 45.19 -3.77 4.54
C THR A 569 44.34 -4.27 3.39
N GLY A 570 43.63 -5.40 3.53
CA GLY A 570 42.68 -5.94 2.55
C GLY A 570 41.52 -5.00 2.27
N ARG A 571 40.90 -4.45 3.32
CA ARG A 571 39.80 -3.46 3.17
C ARG A 571 40.24 -2.16 2.50
N LYS A 572 41.47 -1.72 2.78
CA LYS A 572 42.05 -0.49 2.17
C LYS A 572 42.38 -0.68 0.69
N GLU A 573 42.83 -1.86 0.29
CA GLU A 573 43.07 -2.20 -1.11
C GLU A 573 41.77 -2.38 -1.89
N GLN A 574 40.75 -2.99 -1.31
CA GLN A 574 39.43 -3.10 -1.92
C GLN A 574 38.76 -1.73 -2.08
N GLN A 575 38.79 -0.86 -1.08
CA GLN A 575 38.32 0.52 -1.21
C GLN A 575 39.07 1.32 -2.30
N LYS A 576 40.34 1.05 -2.48
CA LYS A 576 41.12 1.67 -3.55
C LYS A 576 40.72 1.16 -4.93
N LYS A 577 40.35 -0.13 -5.04
CA LYS A 577 39.79 -0.71 -6.27
C LYS A 577 38.41 -0.11 -6.58
N ILE A 578 37.50 -0.04 -5.61
CA ILE A 578 36.15 0.57 -5.77
C ILE A 578 36.28 2.00 -6.30
N ARG A 579 37.07 2.85 -5.65
CA ARG A 579 37.27 4.24 -6.10
C ARG A 579 37.89 4.35 -7.50
N LYS A 580 38.72 3.39 -7.90
CA LYS A 580 39.33 3.37 -9.24
C LYS A 580 38.33 2.98 -10.31
N THR A 581 37.49 1.99 -10.05
CA THR A 581 36.40 1.58 -10.97
C THR A 581 35.27 2.61 -11.03
N GLU A 582 34.87 3.23 -9.92
CA GLU A 582 33.92 4.35 -9.91
C GLU A 582 34.40 5.53 -10.75
N LYS A 583 35.69 5.87 -10.65
CA LYS A 583 36.27 6.93 -11.47
C LYS A 583 36.25 6.56 -12.96
N ALA A 584 36.55 5.31 -13.31
CA ALA A 584 36.55 4.84 -14.70
C ALA A 584 35.13 4.84 -15.28
N VAL A 585 34.11 4.45 -14.52
CA VAL A 585 32.68 4.53 -14.91
C VAL A 585 32.30 5.98 -15.18
N LYS A 586 32.64 6.89 -14.28
CA LYS A 586 32.31 8.31 -14.41
C LYS A 586 33.03 8.98 -15.61
N ASP A 587 34.26 8.56 -15.90
CA ASP A 587 35.02 9.03 -17.07
C ASP A 587 34.35 8.52 -18.38
N CYS A 588 33.83 7.30 -18.42
CA CYS A 588 33.05 6.79 -19.56
C CYS A 588 31.72 7.53 -19.72
N GLU A 589 30.97 7.77 -18.64
CA GLU A 589 29.72 8.54 -18.67
C GLU A 589 29.91 9.96 -19.23
N THR A 590 30.98 10.64 -18.84
CA THR A 590 31.27 11.98 -19.35
C THR A 590 31.62 11.97 -20.84
N LYS A 591 32.30 10.91 -21.33
CA LYS A 591 32.59 10.75 -22.76
C LYS A 591 31.34 10.45 -23.55
N ILE A 592 30.49 9.51 -23.07
CA ILE A 592 29.21 9.18 -23.71
C ILE A 592 28.35 10.43 -23.82
N ALA A 593 28.20 11.21 -22.76
CA ALA A 593 27.43 12.46 -22.76
C ALA A 593 27.93 13.50 -23.77
N THR A 594 29.28 13.61 -23.94
CA THR A 594 29.87 14.53 -24.93
C THR A 594 29.63 14.05 -26.36
N MET A 595 29.70 12.74 -26.62
CA MET A 595 29.43 12.15 -27.93
C MET A 595 27.95 12.22 -28.29
N GLU A 596 27.03 11.99 -27.34
CA GLU A 596 25.59 12.17 -27.56
C GLU A 596 25.22 13.62 -27.88
N LYS A 597 25.88 14.57 -27.22
CA LYS A 597 25.68 15.99 -27.55
C LYS A 597 26.14 16.30 -28.97
N ARG A 598 27.29 15.76 -29.38
CA ARG A 598 27.80 15.92 -30.75
C ARG A 598 26.91 15.24 -31.77
N LYS A 599 26.39 14.04 -31.47
CA LYS A 599 25.41 13.33 -32.29
C LYS A 599 24.18 14.21 -32.55
N LYS A 600 23.59 14.80 -31.49
CA LYS A 600 22.44 15.70 -31.62
C LYS A 600 22.73 16.94 -32.47
N GLU A 601 23.96 17.49 -32.40
CA GLU A 601 24.39 18.60 -33.25
C GLU A 601 24.44 18.18 -34.71
N ILE A 602 24.99 17.00 -35.03
CA ILE A 602 25.07 16.48 -36.42
C ILE A 602 23.67 16.13 -36.92
N ASP A 603 22.80 15.52 -36.12
CA ASP A 603 21.40 15.25 -36.46
C ASP A 603 20.66 16.54 -36.84
N ASN A 604 20.82 17.61 -36.05
CA ASN A 604 20.23 18.91 -36.38
C ASN A 604 20.79 19.54 -37.66
N LEU A 605 22.07 19.32 -37.96
CA LEU A 605 22.69 19.79 -39.21
C LEU A 605 22.23 18.99 -40.43
N LEU A 606 22.02 17.68 -40.30
CA LEU A 606 21.52 16.78 -41.35
C LEU A 606 20.03 16.99 -41.63
N CYS A 607 19.23 17.45 -40.64
CA CYS A 607 17.83 17.82 -40.85
C CYS A 607 17.66 19.03 -41.80
N ASN A 608 18.73 19.78 -42.08
CA ASN A 608 18.66 20.91 -43.02
C ASN A 608 18.85 20.40 -44.48
N PRO A 609 17.91 20.63 -45.41
CA PRO A 609 17.95 20.09 -46.76
C PRO A 609 19.23 20.41 -47.55
N VAL A 610 19.90 21.51 -47.21
CA VAL A 610 21.17 21.94 -47.86
C VAL A 610 22.35 21.04 -47.49
N ASN A 611 22.31 20.43 -46.31
CA ASN A 611 23.39 19.61 -45.76
C ASN A 611 23.13 18.10 -45.88
N ALA A 612 21.94 17.69 -46.32
CA ALA A 612 21.53 16.28 -46.40
C ALA A 612 22.42 15.43 -47.33
N SER A 613 23.14 16.06 -48.31
CA SER A 613 24.05 15.40 -49.24
C SER A 613 25.52 15.52 -48.84
N ASN A 614 25.84 16.05 -47.68
CA ASN A 614 27.23 16.26 -47.25
C ASN A 614 27.83 14.95 -46.71
N MET A 615 28.60 14.26 -47.56
CA MET A 615 29.25 12.98 -47.27
C MET A 615 30.21 13.05 -46.07
N ALA A 616 30.82 14.21 -45.79
CA ALA A 616 31.69 14.38 -44.63
C ALA A 616 30.94 14.31 -43.31
N LEU A 617 29.74 14.90 -43.22
CA LEU A 617 28.88 14.81 -42.02
C LEU A 617 28.32 13.39 -41.81
N VAL A 618 27.99 12.68 -42.90
CA VAL A 618 27.51 11.29 -42.82
C VAL A 618 28.63 10.35 -42.36
N THR A 619 29.88 10.54 -42.85
CA THR A 619 31.03 9.76 -42.36
C THR A 619 31.40 10.08 -40.92
N GLU A 620 31.29 11.34 -40.50
CA GLU A 620 31.50 11.73 -39.09
C GLU A 620 30.41 11.09 -38.18
N TYR A 621 29.14 11.10 -38.61
CA TYR A 621 28.02 10.49 -37.91
C TYR A 621 28.20 8.97 -37.72
N THR A 622 28.55 8.25 -38.80
CA THR A 622 28.75 6.80 -38.76
C THR A 622 29.96 6.42 -37.90
N SER A 623 31.05 7.19 -37.93
CA SER A 623 32.22 6.96 -37.08
C SER A 623 31.90 7.25 -35.58
N LEU A 624 31.13 8.31 -35.33
CA LEU A 624 30.70 8.69 -33.98
C LEU A 624 29.77 7.63 -33.37
N MET A 625 28.82 7.08 -34.15
CA MET A 625 27.95 6.00 -33.69
C MET A 625 28.74 4.76 -33.28
N ARG A 626 29.72 4.35 -34.08
CA ARG A 626 30.57 3.20 -33.78
C ARG A 626 31.36 3.39 -32.46
N VAL A 627 31.96 4.57 -32.27
CA VAL A 627 32.71 4.88 -31.05
C VAL A 627 31.79 4.98 -29.84
N LEU A 628 30.56 5.46 -30.02
CA LEU A 628 29.55 5.55 -28.97
C LEU A 628 29.09 4.15 -28.53
N ASP A 629 28.89 3.22 -29.47
CA ASP A 629 28.56 1.83 -29.15
C ASP A 629 29.71 1.13 -28.42
N GLU A 630 30.98 1.34 -28.85
CA GLU A 630 32.18 0.80 -28.16
C GLU A 630 32.34 1.33 -26.72
N GLU A 631 32.06 2.62 -26.47
CA GLU A 631 32.14 3.19 -25.12
C GLU A 631 30.94 2.79 -24.26
N ASN A 632 29.74 2.54 -24.83
CA ASN A 632 28.58 1.99 -24.13
C ASN A 632 28.85 0.54 -23.67
N GLU A 633 29.42 -0.32 -24.53
CA GLU A 633 29.82 -1.67 -24.14
C GLU A 633 30.86 -1.65 -23.01
N ARG A 634 31.83 -0.74 -23.10
CA ARG A 634 32.85 -0.56 -22.07
C ARG A 634 32.27 -0.08 -20.75
N TRP A 635 31.30 0.83 -20.78
CA TRP A 635 30.58 1.28 -19.59
C TRP A 635 29.82 0.13 -18.92
N LEU A 636 29.19 -0.73 -19.72
CA LEU A 636 28.44 -1.89 -19.23
C LEU A 636 29.34 -2.88 -18.49
N VAL A 637 30.50 -3.20 -19.05
CA VAL A 637 31.51 -4.08 -18.41
C VAL A 637 32.03 -3.47 -17.10
N LEU A 638 32.36 -2.18 -17.09
CA LEU A 638 32.88 -1.49 -15.89
C LEU A 638 31.82 -1.36 -14.79
N SER A 639 30.55 -1.18 -15.15
CA SER A 639 29.43 -1.14 -14.18
C SER A 639 29.15 -2.51 -13.58
N GLU A 640 29.22 -3.60 -14.37
CA GLU A 640 29.15 -4.97 -13.86
C GLU A 640 30.32 -5.32 -12.91
N GLU A 641 31.54 -4.92 -13.26
CA GLU A 641 32.70 -5.08 -12.39
C GLU A 641 32.51 -4.33 -11.06
N LEU A 642 32.00 -3.10 -11.11
CA LEU A 642 31.72 -2.30 -9.91
C LEU A 642 30.67 -2.98 -9.02
N GLU A 643 29.59 -3.51 -9.61
CA GLU A 643 28.57 -4.25 -8.86
C GLU A 643 29.13 -5.54 -8.23
N GLN A 644 29.98 -6.30 -8.94
CA GLN A 644 30.60 -7.50 -8.39
C GLN A 644 31.53 -7.19 -7.21
N ILE A 645 32.31 -6.13 -7.31
CA ILE A 645 33.20 -5.68 -6.22
C ILE A 645 32.36 -5.22 -5.01
N ASN A 646 31.25 -4.49 -5.25
CA ASN A 646 30.35 -4.04 -4.18
C ASN A 646 29.59 -5.20 -3.53
N ARG A 647 29.18 -6.23 -4.28
CA ARG A 647 28.57 -7.46 -3.71
C ARG A 647 29.56 -8.23 -2.85
N GLY A 648 30.83 -8.31 -3.26
CA GLY A 648 31.88 -8.94 -2.46
C GLY A 648 32.33 -8.13 -1.22
N PHE A 649 31.99 -6.84 -1.15
CA PHE A 649 32.26 -6.00 0.02
C PHE A 649 31.15 -6.07 1.09
N ASN A 650 29.92 -6.47 0.68
CA ASN A 650 28.75 -6.58 1.55
C ASN A 650 28.50 -8.02 2.05
N GLN A 651 29.34 -8.99 1.66
CA GLN A 651 29.43 -10.33 2.25
C GLN A 651 30.59 -10.40 3.26
#